data_d28dc950ec937c221afe892eb162db13
#
_entry.id   d28dc950ec937c221afe892eb162db13
#
_cell.length_a   1.000
_cell.length_b   1.000
_cell.length_c   1.000
_cell.angle_alpha   90.00
_cell.angle_beta   90.00
_cell.angle_gamma   90.00
#
_symmetry.space_group_name_H-M   'P 1'
#
loop_
_entity.id
_entity.type
_entity.pdbx_description
1 polymer ?
#
loop_
_entity_poly.entity_id
_entity_poly.type
_entity_poly.pdbx_seq_one_letter_code
_entity_poly.pdbx_strand_id
1 'polypeptide(L)'
;MKQNIAKVFTFSLLASSISFISCVDNEKNLFDADQLKQIYEETFPVKNIDPDGDWTLSRSVTAHILVNGYEGVNYKIRIFDADPLSSESTAKILAEEDATQGTTLTVAFDCATALNKVFVARIDEHKHYMVQPVVIENGEVTAHLGYTDVSTRSMSRAVTTTGIPTMKAPYTADFISAKKEDATPVEAGWDLSAGPGWFEYAKLPVFKEKIRWFKIPSGIFKAGLKTSGTSGGAEAIKIIVPQGSTWMIENSNQFDNITEIIVENGGIIKIAENATLILTQASYITVMPGGSIMGKGTIYMTNSSAGFTNYNAGIIDCDLLKIDGGGSGVDFMNYGTLKLNSYRASTAGTTLTNHGTIEAVTIDGNNNTHIKNGCYLKTGKFQFGTLVMGNTSEAICEELGYNGNDNDIVMEAQSMLTCTGKASLYRTVTGPTVGTALLRINEIANLSGLAQSNSKVTNNIICEITDQTYKGEAHYDWSPFAWLVNKGLQQGATYCNPGKADFILPADGECIKEGYNSDENPDDVEIRNAVYSYAFEDNYPQAGDYDFNDIVLNVKLPAAGNDVKELKYTVDLRAVGAVKQLGAGLRIQGIDKSNVEEVSFGAGATQRTNSLNSGIFENASYETNGNELVIPLFGDAHYVYGYTGSQRPMLNTGNASTPLTDIYTLEVNIKLKNAISIPSVTDGLDFFIAYQGGAQKRTEIHLNQFNSATANGQLADKEVLEVIKAVNNTWALCVPEKFAYPTETTVITNAYSKFADWAHDQSTNTDWYNTVSSNKVMKY
;
A
#
# COMPACT_ATOMS: atom_id res chain seq x y z
N MET A 1 28.75 3.15 48.27
CA MET A 1 29.23 4.33 47.53
C MET A 1 30.72 4.71 47.75
N LYS A 2 31.27 4.63 48.94
CA LYS A 2 32.70 4.97 49.16
C LYS A 2 33.74 3.88 48.75
N GLN A 3 33.34 2.64 48.57
CA GLN A 3 34.25 1.55 48.16
C GLN A 3 34.45 1.41 46.63
N ASN A 4 33.51 1.88 45.84
CA ASN A 4 33.63 1.78 44.38
C ASN A 4 34.41 2.94 43.77
N ILE A 5 34.42 4.12 44.39
CA ILE A 5 35.20 5.28 43.96
C ILE A 5 36.73 5.02 44.11
N ALA A 6 37.10 4.28 45.16
CA ALA A 6 38.51 3.94 45.38
C ALA A 6 39.06 2.93 44.33
N LYS A 7 38.19 2.06 43.77
CA LYS A 7 38.63 1.12 42.72
C LYS A 7 38.81 1.80 41.36
N VAL A 8 37.96 2.74 40.99
CA VAL A 8 38.09 3.49 39.71
C VAL A 8 39.34 4.37 39.72
N PHE A 9 39.66 5.04 40.85
CA PHE A 9 40.87 5.84 40.96
C PHE A 9 42.18 4.99 40.97
N THR A 10 42.14 3.76 41.45
CA THR A 10 43.29 2.86 41.44
C THR A 10 43.57 2.32 40.04
N PHE A 11 42.56 2.12 39.21
CA PHE A 11 42.72 1.66 37.83
C PHE A 11 43.23 2.78 36.90
N SER A 12 42.77 4.02 37.04
CA SER A 12 43.31 5.13 36.25
C SER A 12 44.80 5.46 36.59
N LEU A 13 45.25 5.19 37.81
CA LEU A 13 46.66 5.36 38.19
C LEU A 13 47.52 4.21 37.63
N LEU A 14 47.00 2.98 37.44
CA LEU A 14 47.76 1.89 36.82
C LEU A 14 47.91 2.09 35.30
N ALA A 15 46.87 2.60 34.62
CA ALA A 15 46.94 2.93 33.19
C ALA A 15 47.92 4.07 32.88
N SER A 16 48.01 5.08 33.77
CA SER A 16 48.99 6.17 33.62
C SER A 16 50.45 5.76 33.95
N SER A 17 50.65 4.66 34.71
CA SER A 17 52.00 4.18 35.01
C SER A 17 52.66 3.36 33.88
N ILE A 18 51.88 2.89 32.91
CA ILE A 18 52.41 2.17 31.72
C ILE A 18 53.01 3.14 30.70
N SER A 19 52.63 4.42 30.73
CA SER A 19 53.14 5.45 29.80
C SER A 19 54.51 6.05 30.20
N PHE A 20 55.08 5.72 31.37
CA PHE A 20 56.32 6.30 31.87
C PHE A 20 57.52 5.33 31.94
N ILE A 21 57.43 4.11 31.39
CA ILE A 21 58.59 3.17 31.37
C ILE A 21 59.10 3.02 29.94
N SER A 22 59.36 4.16 29.30
CA SER A 22 59.95 4.17 27.95
C SER A 22 61.38 4.75 27.94
N CYS A 23 62.18 4.50 28.96
CA CYS A 23 63.65 4.85 28.91
C CYS A 23 64.41 3.90 29.80
N VAL A 24 64.60 2.65 29.44
CA VAL A 24 65.78 1.82 29.69
C VAL A 24 65.63 0.46 28.99
N ASP A 25 66.60 0.17 28.15
CA ASP A 25 66.94 -1.09 27.48
C ASP A 25 66.05 -1.65 26.36
N ASN A 26 66.66 -1.70 25.19
CA ASN A 26 66.28 -2.47 24.01
C ASN A 26 65.98 -3.92 24.35
N GLU A 27 64.88 -4.43 23.67
CA GLU A 27 64.59 -5.84 23.45
C GLU A 27 63.58 -6.55 24.40
N LYS A 28 62.61 -5.85 25.00
CA LYS A 28 61.43 -6.55 25.43
C LYS A 28 60.17 -5.78 24.96
N ASN A 29 59.46 -6.38 24.05
CA ASN A 29 58.12 -5.92 23.71
C ASN A 29 57.25 -6.08 24.98
N LEU A 30 57.00 -4.98 25.70
CA LEU A 30 56.27 -4.95 26.97
C LEU A 30 54.75 -4.97 26.76
N PHE A 31 54.29 -5.18 25.52
CA PHE A 31 52.89 -5.31 25.19
C PHE A 31 52.38 -6.68 25.61
N ASP A 32 51.44 -6.72 26.57
CA ASP A 32 50.78 -7.91 27.03
C ASP A 32 49.38 -7.98 26.44
N ALA A 33 49.24 -8.75 25.37
CA ALA A 33 47.96 -8.92 24.65
C ALA A 33 46.90 -9.58 25.52
N ASP A 34 47.27 -10.54 26.37
CA ASP A 34 46.32 -11.26 27.23
C ASP A 34 45.80 -10.35 28.34
N GLN A 35 46.64 -9.51 28.92
CA GLN A 35 46.25 -8.52 29.90
C GLN A 35 45.32 -7.46 29.28
N LEU A 36 45.62 -6.97 28.10
CA LEU A 36 44.77 -6.01 27.39
C LEU A 36 43.42 -6.64 27.05
N LYS A 37 43.42 -7.86 26.56
CA LYS A 37 42.21 -8.63 26.29
C LYS A 37 41.30 -8.75 27.52
N GLN A 38 41.91 -9.13 28.64
CA GLN A 38 41.21 -9.23 29.92
C GLN A 38 40.60 -7.87 30.33
N ILE A 39 41.31 -6.77 30.19
CA ILE A 39 40.79 -5.42 30.49
C ILE A 39 39.57 -5.13 29.63
N TYR A 40 39.63 -5.37 28.33
CA TYR A 40 38.50 -5.14 27.44
C TYR A 40 37.29 -6.01 27.77
N GLU A 41 37.52 -7.30 28.02
CA GLU A 41 36.43 -8.21 28.40
C GLU A 41 35.84 -7.88 29.78
N GLU A 42 36.59 -7.32 30.72
CA GLU A 42 36.10 -6.95 32.05
C GLU A 42 35.34 -5.59 32.04
N THR A 43 35.78 -4.65 31.22
CA THR A 43 35.27 -3.26 31.22
C THR A 43 34.07 -3.07 30.27
N PHE A 44 34.06 -3.77 29.12
CA PHE A 44 32.93 -3.64 28.21
C PHE A 44 31.61 -4.13 28.91
N PRO A 45 30.48 -3.39 28.73
CA PRO A 45 29.27 -3.64 29.50
C PRO A 45 28.55 -4.95 29.13
N VAL A 46 28.95 -5.61 28.06
CA VAL A 46 28.39 -6.89 27.60
C VAL A 46 29.49 -7.94 27.58
N LYS A 47 29.15 -9.15 28.03
CA LYS A 47 30.05 -10.31 27.96
C LYS A 47 29.66 -11.19 26.78
N ASN A 48 30.65 -11.95 26.24
CA ASN A 48 30.44 -12.83 25.09
C ASN A 48 29.78 -12.11 23.92
N ILE A 49 30.37 -11.03 23.48
CA ILE A 49 29.97 -10.27 22.29
C ILE A 49 29.96 -11.23 21.08
N ASP A 50 29.03 -11.06 20.17
CA ASP A 50 29.00 -11.77 18.89
C ASP A 50 30.36 -11.58 18.15
N PRO A 51 31.15 -12.64 17.98
CA PRO A 51 32.47 -12.52 17.36
C PRO A 51 32.42 -12.17 15.87
N ASP A 52 31.30 -12.49 15.22
CA ASP A 52 31.05 -12.22 13.79
C ASP A 52 30.22 -10.96 13.57
N GLY A 53 29.82 -10.27 14.63
CA GLY A 53 29.02 -9.04 14.56
C GLY A 53 29.85 -7.86 14.05
N ASP A 54 29.24 -7.03 13.22
CA ASP A 54 29.83 -5.83 12.62
C ASP A 54 29.38 -4.52 13.26
N TRP A 55 28.51 -4.59 14.27
CA TRP A 55 27.90 -3.46 14.97
C TRP A 55 26.99 -2.58 14.09
N THR A 56 26.55 -3.10 12.94
CA THR A 56 25.64 -2.37 12.05
C THR A 56 24.18 -2.59 12.44
N LEU A 57 23.39 -1.52 12.40
CA LEU A 57 21.95 -1.51 12.59
C LEU A 57 21.20 -1.18 11.30
N SER A 58 21.95 -1.01 10.22
CA SER A 58 21.44 -0.70 8.89
C SER A 58 21.89 -1.74 7.89
N ARG A 59 21.08 -1.93 6.87
CA ARG A 59 21.41 -2.78 5.73
C ARG A 59 21.14 -2.07 4.43
N SER A 60 21.88 -2.41 3.40
CA SER A 60 21.57 -2.01 2.03
C SER A 60 20.53 -2.94 1.42
N VAL A 61 19.55 -2.38 0.74
CA VAL A 61 18.45 -3.08 0.07
C VAL A 61 18.40 -2.63 -1.37
N THR A 62 18.22 -3.57 -2.31
CA THR A 62 18.05 -3.26 -3.73
C THR A 62 16.58 -3.33 -4.11
N ALA A 63 16.03 -2.26 -4.65
CA ALA A 63 14.69 -2.23 -5.19
C ALA A 63 14.69 -2.43 -6.71
N HIS A 64 13.82 -3.33 -7.18
CA HIS A 64 13.50 -3.56 -8.58
C HIS A 64 12.06 -3.14 -8.83
N ILE A 65 11.86 -2.03 -9.55
CA ILE A 65 10.56 -1.39 -9.68
C ILE A 65 10.20 -1.29 -11.16
N LEU A 66 9.14 -2.00 -11.56
CA LEU A 66 8.53 -1.80 -12.87
C LEU A 66 7.51 -0.66 -12.78
N VAL A 67 7.76 0.40 -13.53
CA VAL A 67 6.91 1.59 -13.57
C VAL A 67 6.06 1.57 -14.83
N ASN A 68 4.76 1.48 -14.66
CA ASN A 68 3.79 1.58 -15.73
C ASN A 68 2.85 2.76 -15.46
N GLY A 69 2.20 3.26 -16.49
CA GLY A 69 1.31 4.40 -16.40
C GLY A 69 0.91 4.91 -17.77
N TYR A 70 0.62 6.19 -17.89
CA TYR A 70 0.26 6.82 -19.17
C TYR A 70 1.51 7.16 -19.99
N GLU A 71 1.44 6.95 -21.30
CA GLU A 71 2.52 7.31 -22.22
C GLU A 71 2.77 8.83 -22.19
N GLY A 72 4.04 9.20 -22.14
CA GLY A 72 4.47 10.60 -22.13
C GLY A 72 4.35 11.32 -20.79
N VAL A 73 3.94 10.63 -19.73
CA VAL A 73 3.94 11.18 -18.36
C VAL A 73 5.27 10.84 -17.68
N ASN A 74 5.87 11.84 -17.03
CA ASN A 74 7.00 11.66 -16.16
C ASN A 74 6.51 11.39 -14.73
N TYR A 75 6.96 10.30 -14.16
CA TYR A 75 6.65 9.91 -12.79
C TYR A 75 7.87 10.09 -11.91
N LYS A 76 7.61 10.47 -10.67
CA LYS A 76 8.60 10.39 -9.59
C LYS A 76 8.31 9.14 -8.77
N ILE A 77 9.32 8.34 -8.55
CA ILE A 77 9.25 7.13 -7.73
C ILE A 77 9.93 7.40 -6.41
N ARG A 78 9.23 7.17 -5.30
CA ARG A 78 9.77 7.32 -3.96
C ARG A 78 9.59 6.05 -3.15
N ILE A 79 10.58 5.73 -2.34
CA ILE A 79 10.55 4.64 -1.38
C ILE A 79 10.55 5.24 0.02
N PHE A 80 9.61 4.84 0.87
CA PHE A 80 9.46 5.32 2.23
C PHE A 80 9.58 4.17 3.25
N ASP A 81 10.06 4.49 4.45
CA ASP A 81 10.15 3.54 5.57
C ASP A 81 8.80 3.27 6.27
N ALA A 82 7.83 4.15 6.10
CA ALA A 82 6.48 4.07 6.66
C ALA A 82 5.44 4.55 5.64
N ASP A 83 4.14 4.38 5.96
CA ASP A 83 3.04 4.82 5.12
C ASP A 83 3.03 6.35 4.94
N PRO A 84 3.32 6.86 3.73
CA PRO A 84 3.38 8.30 3.48
C PRO A 84 2.00 8.97 3.46
N LEU A 85 0.91 8.21 3.31
CA LEU A 85 -0.45 8.72 3.19
C LEU A 85 -1.20 8.79 4.53
N SER A 86 -0.65 8.20 5.59
CA SER A 86 -1.25 8.27 6.91
C SER A 86 -1.29 9.71 7.43
N SER A 87 -2.39 10.12 8.04
CA SER A 87 -2.52 11.45 8.68
C SER A 87 -1.54 11.68 9.83
N GLU A 88 -1.01 10.61 10.42
CA GLU A 88 0.00 10.64 11.48
C GLU A 88 1.39 10.20 10.95
N SER A 89 1.60 10.33 9.64
CA SER A 89 2.80 9.83 8.99
C SER A 89 4.08 10.43 9.57
N THR A 90 4.99 9.56 9.93
CA THR A 90 6.39 9.88 10.23
C THR A 90 7.33 9.40 9.11
N ALA A 91 6.76 9.05 7.96
CA ALA A 91 7.48 8.45 6.84
C ALA A 91 8.68 9.29 6.41
N LYS A 92 9.81 8.61 6.24
CA LYS A 92 11.05 9.17 5.75
C LYS A 92 11.32 8.61 4.35
N ILE A 93 11.79 9.47 3.47
CA ILE A 93 12.20 9.06 2.14
C ILE A 93 13.55 8.34 2.21
N LEU A 94 13.58 7.12 1.66
CA LEU A 94 14.78 6.29 1.56
C LEU A 94 15.43 6.43 0.20
N ALA A 95 14.63 6.45 -0.89
CA ALA A 95 15.11 6.64 -2.25
C ALA A 95 14.14 7.46 -3.10
N GLU A 96 14.69 8.15 -4.11
CA GLU A 96 13.93 8.90 -5.12
C GLU A 96 14.55 8.75 -6.51
N GLU A 97 13.73 8.44 -7.52
CA GLU A 97 14.14 8.33 -8.93
C GLU A 97 13.06 8.91 -9.85
N ASP A 98 13.45 9.36 -11.02
CA ASP A 98 12.54 9.74 -12.08
C ASP A 98 12.34 8.58 -13.06
N ALA A 99 11.11 8.39 -13.54
CA ALA A 99 10.75 7.31 -14.43
C ALA A 99 9.67 7.70 -15.44
N THR A 100 9.64 6.98 -16.55
CA THR A 100 8.54 7.02 -17.52
C THR A 100 7.91 5.64 -17.65
N GLN A 101 6.79 5.56 -18.34
CA GLN A 101 6.14 4.29 -18.61
C GLN A 101 7.11 3.24 -19.18
N GLY A 102 7.00 2.01 -18.70
CA GLY A 102 7.81 0.86 -19.13
C GLY A 102 9.22 0.86 -18.54
N THR A 103 9.59 1.85 -17.72
CA THR A 103 10.90 1.87 -17.08
C THR A 103 10.98 0.78 -16.00
N THR A 104 12.08 0.03 -16.03
CA THR A 104 12.47 -0.83 -14.90
C THR A 104 13.61 -0.13 -14.16
N LEU A 105 13.32 0.32 -12.94
CA LEU A 105 14.31 0.94 -12.07
C LEU A 105 14.99 -0.11 -11.21
N THR A 106 16.29 0.08 -11.00
CA THR A 106 17.05 -0.62 -9.95
C THR A 106 17.75 0.43 -9.12
N VAL A 107 17.40 0.55 -7.84
CA VAL A 107 18.01 1.51 -6.92
C VAL A 107 18.34 0.82 -5.61
N ALA A 108 19.56 1.06 -5.12
CA ALA A 108 19.99 0.61 -3.80
C ALA A 108 19.74 1.72 -2.77
N PHE A 109 19.28 1.36 -1.60
CA PHE A 109 19.05 2.28 -0.48
C PHE A 109 19.34 1.61 0.85
N ASP A 110 19.68 2.41 1.85
CA ASP A 110 19.88 1.93 3.21
C ASP A 110 18.59 2.06 4.02
N CYS A 111 18.36 1.09 4.87
CA CYS A 111 17.30 1.14 5.86
C CYS A 111 17.70 0.45 7.15
N ALA A 112 16.96 0.70 8.24
CA ALA A 112 17.13 -0.03 9.49
C ALA A 112 17.02 -1.56 9.27
N THR A 113 17.90 -2.34 9.90
CA THR A 113 17.89 -3.81 9.81
C THR A 113 16.55 -4.38 10.30
N ALA A 114 15.92 -3.72 11.28
CA ALA A 114 14.60 -4.07 11.80
C ALA A 114 13.43 -3.83 10.81
N LEU A 115 13.64 -3.03 9.77
CA LEU A 115 12.60 -2.72 8.79
C LEU A 115 12.37 -3.92 7.87
N ASN A 116 11.15 -4.44 7.82
CA ASN A 116 10.80 -5.61 7.02
C ASN A 116 9.91 -5.28 5.82
N LYS A 117 9.48 -4.04 5.70
CA LYS A 117 8.58 -3.56 4.63
C LYS A 117 8.84 -2.09 4.32
N VAL A 118 8.70 -1.74 3.06
CA VAL A 118 8.75 -0.36 2.56
C VAL A 118 7.47 -0.01 1.80
N PHE A 119 7.27 1.28 1.56
CA PHE A 119 6.17 1.81 0.78
C PHE A 119 6.72 2.46 -0.48
N VAL A 120 6.40 1.87 -1.63
CA VAL A 120 6.85 2.36 -2.93
C VAL A 120 5.73 3.17 -3.57
N ALA A 121 6.00 4.42 -3.87
CA ALA A 121 5.03 5.35 -4.43
C ALA A 121 5.40 5.74 -5.86
N ARG A 122 4.43 5.67 -6.78
CA ARG A 122 4.46 6.34 -8.07
C ARG A 122 3.69 7.65 -7.97
N ILE A 123 4.30 8.74 -8.39
CA ILE A 123 3.76 10.09 -8.24
C ILE A 123 3.77 10.75 -9.61
N ASP A 124 2.62 11.23 -10.08
CA ASP A 124 2.52 11.97 -11.33
C ASP A 124 2.80 13.48 -11.17
N GLU A 125 2.70 14.23 -12.27
CA GLU A 125 2.90 15.68 -12.29
C GLU A 125 1.88 16.45 -11.43
N HIS A 126 0.71 15.84 -11.14
CA HIS A 126 -0.35 16.40 -10.30
C HIS A 126 -0.22 15.98 -8.84
N LYS A 127 0.85 15.29 -8.45
CA LYS A 127 1.13 14.78 -7.10
C LYS A 127 0.12 13.71 -6.62
N HIS A 128 -0.39 12.91 -7.53
CA HIS A 128 -1.17 11.73 -7.17
C HIS A 128 -0.22 10.61 -6.73
N TYR A 129 -0.31 10.21 -5.46
CA TYR A 129 0.49 9.15 -4.87
C TYR A 129 -0.24 7.81 -5.00
N MET A 130 0.27 6.94 -5.87
CA MET A 130 -0.15 5.54 -5.96
C MET A 130 0.84 4.68 -5.20
N VAL A 131 0.44 4.22 -4.01
CA VAL A 131 1.35 3.58 -3.05
C VAL A 131 1.16 2.08 -3.02
N GLN A 132 2.26 1.34 -3.08
CA GLN A 132 2.32 -0.10 -2.90
C GLN A 132 3.20 -0.43 -1.70
N PRO A 133 2.68 -1.07 -0.64
CA PRO A 133 3.50 -1.64 0.42
C PRO A 133 4.17 -2.92 -0.08
N VAL A 134 5.49 -3.05 0.15
CA VAL A 134 6.28 -4.18 -0.34
C VAL A 134 7.17 -4.71 0.77
N VAL A 135 7.16 -6.02 0.97
CA VAL A 135 8.03 -6.71 1.94
C VAL A 135 9.45 -6.76 1.42
N ILE A 136 10.43 -6.57 2.31
CA ILE A 136 11.85 -6.76 2.01
C ILE A 136 12.17 -8.24 2.18
N GLU A 137 12.51 -8.92 1.09
CA GLU A 137 12.88 -10.33 1.08
C GLU A 137 14.32 -10.53 0.65
N ASN A 138 15.15 -11.13 1.51
CA ASN A 138 16.58 -11.38 1.22
C ASN A 138 17.38 -10.14 0.77
N GLY A 139 17.07 -8.96 1.29
CA GLY A 139 17.72 -7.70 0.91
C GLY A 139 17.22 -7.11 -0.41
N GLU A 140 16.11 -7.59 -0.93
CA GLU A 140 15.51 -7.12 -2.17
C GLU A 140 14.05 -6.68 -1.97
N VAL A 141 13.60 -5.73 -2.80
CA VAL A 141 12.24 -5.24 -2.92
C VAL A 141 11.84 -5.34 -4.39
N THR A 142 10.72 -6.00 -4.67
CA THR A 142 10.15 -6.04 -6.03
C THR A 142 8.78 -5.38 -6.04
N ALA A 143 8.63 -4.30 -6.79
CA ALA A 143 7.38 -3.56 -6.93
C ALA A 143 6.94 -3.46 -8.40
N HIS A 144 5.63 -3.52 -8.61
CA HIS A 144 4.99 -3.24 -9.90
C HIS A 144 4.01 -2.10 -9.68
N LEU A 145 4.27 -0.94 -10.27
CA LEU A 145 3.44 0.25 -10.09
C LEU A 145 2.70 0.58 -11.37
N GLY A 146 1.36 0.57 -11.30
CA GLY A 146 0.51 0.94 -12.44
C GLY A 146 0.31 -0.17 -13.45
N TYR A 147 -0.17 0.19 -14.60
CA TYR A 147 -0.69 -0.72 -15.64
C TYR A 147 0.11 -0.64 -16.94
N THR A 148 0.11 -1.73 -17.68
CA THR A 148 0.78 -1.85 -19.00
C THR A 148 -0.18 -1.44 -20.12
N ASP A 149 -0.60 -0.17 -20.19
CA ASP A 149 -1.34 0.31 -21.34
C ASP A 149 -0.52 1.40 -22.04
N VAL A 150 -0.42 1.29 -23.33
CA VAL A 150 0.26 2.25 -24.22
C VAL A 150 -0.69 3.29 -24.82
N SER A 151 -1.99 3.24 -24.46
CA SER A 151 -2.94 4.20 -24.99
C SER A 151 -2.84 5.53 -24.25
N THR A 152 -2.88 6.60 -24.99
CA THR A 152 -2.98 7.97 -24.47
C THR A 152 -4.23 8.11 -23.59
N ARG A 153 -4.24 9.07 -22.65
CA ARG A 153 -5.40 9.44 -21.82
C ARG A 153 -6.72 9.69 -22.59
N SER A 154 -6.69 9.64 -23.92
CA SER A 154 -7.88 9.78 -24.77
C SER A 154 -8.60 8.43 -24.87
N MET A 155 -9.69 8.31 -24.16
CA MET A 155 -10.55 7.12 -24.15
C MET A 155 -11.25 6.95 -25.50
N SER A 156 -10.86 5.95 -26.27
CA SER A 156 -11.72 5.41 -27.31
C SER A 156 -12.51 4.24 -26.73
N ARG A 157 -13.83 4.32 -26.78
CA ARG A 157 -14.84 3.36 -26.28
C ARG A 157 -14.83 2.00 -27.04
N ALA A 158 -13.72 1.55 -27.56
CA ALA A 158 -13.65 0.37 -28.40
C ALA A 158 -12.82 -0.76 -27.81
N VAL A 159 -13.03 -1.09 -26.54
CA VAL A 159 -12.52 -2.36 -25.99
C VAL A 159 -13.70 -3.29 -25.75
N THR A 160 -13.72 -4.38 -26.46
CA THR A 160 -14.69 -5.48 -26.27
C THR A 160 -14.58 -6.00 -24.85
N THR A 161 -15.68 -5.89 -24.08
CA THR A 161 -15.82 -6.52 -22.76
C THR A 161 -15.66 -8.04 -22.91
N THR A 162 -14.54 -8.58 -22.49
CA THR A 162 -14.21 -10.00 -22.68
C THR A 162 -14.93 -10.93 -21.70
N GLY A 163 -15.55 -10.42 -20.65
CA GLY A 163 -16.18 -11.21 -19.59
C GLY A 163 -17.71 -11.18 -19.57
N ILE A 164 -18.35 -10.22 -20.25
CA ILE A 164 -19.81 -10.02 -20.18
C ILE A 164 -20.47 -10.41 -21.50
N PRO A 165 -21.28 -11.50 -21.50
CA PRO A 165 -21.90 -11.97 -22.73
C PRO A 165 -22.94 -10.97 -23.26
N THR A 166 -22.97 -10.80 -24.56
CA THR A 166 -24.02 -10.03 -25.25
C THR A 166 -25.03 -10.99 -25.90
N MET A 167 -26.27 -10.55 -25.95
CA MET A 167 -27.34 -11.27 -26.60
C MET A 167 -27.98 -10.37 -27.65
N LYS A 168 -28.17 -10.92 -28.84
CA LYS A 168 -28.97 -10.23 -29.85
C LYS A 168 -30.47 -10.23 -29.41
N ALA A 169 -31.17 -9.12 -29.67
CA ALA A 169 -32.59 -9.05 -29.40
C ALA A 169 -33.33 -10.27 -29.97
N PRO A 170 -34.14 -10.98 -29.16
CA PRO A 170 -34.79 -12.22 -29.60
C PRO A 170 -35.68 -12.04 -30.81
N TYR A 171 -36.27 -10.86 -30.96
CA TYR A 171 -37.20 -10.53 -32.04
C TYR A 171 -36.93 -9.16 -32.62
N THR A 172 -37.32 -8.98 -33.89
CA THR A 172 -37.46 -7.65 -34.51
C THR A 172 -38.89 -7.16 -34.31
N ALA A 173 -39.10 -5.86 -34.36
CA ALA A 173 -40.45 -5.27 -34.29
C ALA A 173 -41.39 -5.79 -35.41
N ASP A 174 -40.84 -5.93 -36.62
CA ASP A 174 -41.63 -6.44 -37.78
C ASP A 174 -42.06 -7.89 -37.59
N PHE A 175 -41.19 -8.74 -37.03
CA PHE A 175 -41.54 -10.12 -36.73
C PHE A 175 -42.68 -10.20 -35.71
N ILE A 176 -42.61 -9.43 -34.62
CA ILE A 176 -43.67 -9.43 -33.61
C ILE A 176 -44.95 -8.83 -34.18
N SER A 177 -44.88 -7.80 -35.03
CA SER A 177 -46.05 -7.21 -35.68
C SER A 177 -46.77 -8.21 -36.55
N ALA A 178 -46.04 -8.98 -37.37
CA ALA A 178 -46.62 -10.06 -38.19
C ALA A 178 -47.26 -11.16 -37.33
N LYS A 179 -46.60 -11.60 -36.25
CA LYS A 179 -47.15 -12.63 -35.35
C LYS A 179 -48.36 -12.15 -34.57
N LYS A 180 -48.41 -10.87 -34.22
CA LYS A 180 -49.55 -10.22 -33.52
C LYS A 180 -50.82 -10.23 -34.37
N GLU A 181 -50.73 -10.08 -35.69
CA GLU A 181 -51.91 -10.14 -36.59
C GLU A 181 -52.59 -11.49 -36.49
N ASP A 182 -51.84 -12.58 -36.50
CA ASP A 182 -52.38 -13.95 -36.46
C ASP A 182 -52.65 -14.48 -35.03
N ALA A 183 -52.17 -13.78 -34.01
CA ALA A 183 -52.28 -14.20 -32.60
C ALA A 183 -53.75 -14.15 -32.11
N THR A 184 -54.15 -15.18 -31.40
CA THR A 184 -55.49 -15.29 -30.80
C THR A 184 -55.65 -14.34 -29.61
N PRO A 185 -56.64 -13.41 -29.60
CA PRO A 185 -56.93 -12.62 -28.40
C PRO A 185 -57.35 -13.52 -27.24
N VAL A 186 -56.79 -13.29 -26.05
CA VAL A 186 -57.10 -14.06 -24.85
C VAL A 186 -58.42 -13.62 -24.22
N GLU A 187 -59.08 -14.54 -23.55
CA GLU A 187 -60.24 -14.26 -22.71
C GLU A 187 -59.95 -14.57 -21.25
N ALA A 188 -60.78 -13.98 -20.37
CA ALA A 188 -60.64 -14.15 -18.94
C ALA A 188 -60.72 -15.61 -18.49
N GLY A 189 -59.75 -16.02 -17.61
CA GLY A 189 -59.74 -17.33 -16.98
C GLY A 189 -59.27 -18.49 -17.89
N TRP A 190 -58.71 -18.19 -19.07
CA TRP A 190 -58.21 -19.25 -19.94
C TRP A 190 -57.00 -19.95 -19.39
N ASP A 191 -56.98 -21.30 -19.55
CA ASP A 191 -55.77 -22.10 -19.50
C ASP A 191 -55.25 -22.28 -20.92
N LEU A 192 -54.16 -21.58 -21.24
CA LEU A 192 -53.61 -21.50 -22.60
C LEU A 192 -52.95 -22.81 -23.07
N SER A 193 -52.69 -23.75 -22.14
CA SER A 193 -52.15 -25.07 -22.45
C SER A 193 -53.25 -26.11 -22.80
N ALA A 194 -54.50 -25.82 -22.51
CA ALA A 194 -55.59 -26.76 -22.74
C ALA A 194 -55.68 -27.18 -24.21
N GLY A 195 -56.03 -28.43 -24.45
CA GLY A 195 -56.27 -28.99 -25.78
C GLY A 195 -57.74 -28.96 -26.19
N PRO A 196 -58.04 -29.15 -27.48
CA PRO A 196 -59.41 -29.27 -27.94
C PRO A 196 -60.05 -30.50 -27.27
N GLY A 197 -61.21 -30.29 -26.60
CA GLY A 197 -62.00 -31.36 -25.99
C GLY A 197 -61.89 -31.52 -24.47
N TRP A 198 -61.18 -30.68 -23.78
CA TRP A 198 -61.17 -30.59 -22.31
C TRP A 198 -62.26 -29.63 -21.84
N PHE A 199 -63.28 -30.14 -21.24
CA PHE A 199 -64.39 -29.52 -20.54
C PHE A 199 -64.53 -27.99 -20.71
N GLU A 200 -64.85 -27.20 -19.86
CA GLU A 200 -65.20 -25.78 -19.96
C GLU A 200 -64.25 -24.90 -20.82
N TYR A 201 -63.14 -25.44 -21.32
CA TYR A 201 -62.20 -24.77 -22.22
C TYR A 201 -62.44 -25.05 -23.73
N ALA A 202 -63.55 -25.58 -24.11
CA ALA A 202 -63.95 -25.85 -25.50
C ALA A 202 -64.03 -24.61 -26.42
N LYS A 203 -63.66 -23.43 -25.90
CA LYS A 203 -63.60 -22.16 -26.63
C LYS A 203 -62.26 -21.87 -27.29
N LEU A 204 -61.17 -22.63 -26.95
CA LEU A 204 -59.89 -22.43 -27.61
C LEU A 204 -59.98 -22.86 -29.07
N PRO A 205 -59.45 -22.08 -30.02
CA PRO A 205 -59.43 -22.47 -31.43
C PRO A 205 -58.50 -23.69 -31.61
N VAL A 206 -58.78 -24.45 -32.67
CA VAL A 206 -57.89 -25.56 -33.06
C VAL A 206 -56.62 -24.98 -33.65
N PHE A 207 -55.48 -25.15 -32.93
CA PHE A 207 -54.23 -24.71 -33.40
C PHE A 207 -53.63 -25.72 -34.41
N LYS A 208 -53.23 -25.23 -35.58
CA LYS A 208 -52.57 -26.03 -36.59
C LYS A 208 -51.07 -26.14 -36.34
N GLU A 209 -50.48 -25.15 -35.66
CA GLU A 209 -49.11 -25.06 -35.32
C GLU A 209 -48.87 -25.51 -33.87
N LYS A 210 -47.71 -26.12 -33.62
CA LYS A 210 -47.31 -26.54 -32.28
C LYS A 210 -46.95 -25.37 -31.36
N ILE A 211 -46.56 -24.20 -31.93
CA ILE A 211 -46.36 -22.95 -31.23
C ILE A 211 -47.64 -22.14 -31.26
N ARG A 212 -48.25 -21.90 -30.11
CA ARG A 212 -49.47 -21.16 -29.97
C ARG A 212 -49.19 -19.70 -29.67
N TRP A 213 -49.72 -18.81 -30.52
CA TRP A 213 -49.59 -17.38 -30.35
C TRP A 213 -50.88 -16.77 -29.82
N PHE A 214 -50.77 -16.07 -28.70
CA PHE A 214 -51.84 -15.34 -28.05
C PHE A 214 -51.47 -13.86 -27.95
N LYS A 215 -52.50 -13.00 -27.86
CA LYS A 215 -52.30 -11.56 -27.58
C LYS A 215 -53.26 -11.06 -26.51
N ILE A 216 -52.81 -10.15 -25.68
CA ILE A 216 -53.64 -9.41 -24.74
C ILE A 216 -54.52 -8.44 -25.55
N PRO A 217 -55.84 -8.36 -25.30
CA PRO A 217 -56.72 -7.42 -25.98
C PRO A 217 -56.32 -5.97 -25.75
N SER A 218 -56.68 -5.08 -26.69
CA SER A 218 -56.48 -3.65 -26.56
C SER A 218 -57.23 -3.07 -25.34
N GLY A 219 -56.64 -2.08 -24.69
CA GLY A 219 -57.16 -1.50 -23.46
C GLY A 219 -56.69 -2.24 -22.20
N ILE A 220 -57.50 -2.20 -21.15
CA ILE A 220 -57.15 -2.79 -19.84
C ILE A 220 -57.73 -4.19 -19.74
N PHE A 221 -56.86 -5.19 -19.62
CA PHE A 221 -57.22 -6.59 -19.39
C PHE A 221 -56.89 -7.00 -17.94
N LYS A 222 -57.92 -7.32 -17.14
CA LYS A 222 -57.78 -7.57 -15.69
C LYS A 222 -57.90 -9.05 -15.29
N ALA A 223 -57.96 -9.96 -16.24
CA ALA A 223 -58.17 -11.36 -15.93
C ALA A 223 -56.88 -12.15 -15.73
N GLY A 224 -56.93 -13.15 -14.87
CA GLY A 224 -55.87 -14.15 -14.72
C GLY A 224 -55.79 -15.05 -15.94
N LEU A 225 -54.57 -15.35 -16.33
CA LEU A 225 -54.23 -16.36 -17.32
C LEU A 225 -53.33 -17.39 -16.65
N LYS A 226 -53.34 -18.62 -17.12
CA LYS A 226 -52.44 -19.66 -16.66
C LYS A 226 -52.07 -20.62 -17.79
N THR A 227 -51.01 -21.38 -17.58
CA THR A 227 -50.71 -22.61 -18.31
C THR A 227 -50.56 -23.74 -17.29
N SER A 228 -51.23 -24.83 -17.48
CA SER A 228 -51.09 -26.02 -16.62
C SER A 228 -50.01 -26.95 -17.15
N GLY A 229 -49.44 -27.82 -16.32
CA GLY A 229 -48.31 -28.70 -16.64
C GLY A 229 -48.52 -29.70 -17.79
N THR A 230 -49.71 -29.72 -18.44
CA THR A 230 -49.98 -30.54 -19.63
C THR A 230 -50.14 -29.66 -20.85
N SER A 231 -49.26 -29.84 -21.81
CA SER A 231 -49.17 -28.98 -23.00
C SER A 231 -50.30 -29.09 -23.99
N GLY A 232 -51.25 -30.01 -23.80
CA GLY A 232 -52.32 -30.23 -24.75
C GLY A 232 -51.84 -30.32 -26.22
N GLY A 233 -50.62 -30.78 -26.42
CA GLY A 233 -49.95 -30.87 -27.73
C GLY A 233 -49.21 -29.60 -28.18
N ALA A 234 -49.16 -28.56 -27.39
CA ALA A 234 -48.35 -27.40 -27.70
C ALA A 234 -46.85 -27.65 -27.38
N GLU A 235 -45.94 -27.23 -28.23
CA GLU A 235 -44.50 -27.22 -27.96
C GLU A 235 -44.07 -25.94 -27.25
N ALA A 236 -44.75 -24.80 -27.51
CA ALA A 236 -44.52 -23.54 -26.81
C ALA A 236 -45.77 -22.65 -26.88
N ILE A 237 -45.92 -21.80 -25.86
CA ILE A 237 -46.95 -20.78 -25.77
C ILE A 237 -46.30 -19.40 -25.77
N LYS A 238 -46.75 -18.51 -26.66
CA LYS A 238 -46.26 -17.15 -26.78
C LYS A 238 -47.39 -16.17 -26.51
N ILE A 239 -47.21 -15.26 -25.56
CA ILE A 239 -48.21 -14.26 -25.20
C ILE A 239 -47.66 -12.88 -25.52
N ILE A 240 -48.23 -12.20 -26.47
CA ILE A 240 -47.87 -10.82 -26.82
C ILE A 240 -48.74 -9.87 -26.00
N VAL A 241 -48.10 -8.89 -25.36
CA VAL A 241 -48.74 -7.70 -24.78
C VAL A 241 -48.52 -6.55 -25.76
N PRO A 242 -49.49 -6.28 -26.66
CA PRO A 242 -49.23 -5.34 -27.76
C PRO A 242 -49.30 -3.88 -27.33
N GLN A 243 -48.90 -2.99 -28.23
CA GLN A 243 -49.10 -1.55 -28.07
C GLN A 243 -50.56 -1.23 -27.77
N GLY A 244 -50.80 -0.35 -26.79
CA GLY A 244 -52.13 0.06 -26.36
C GLY A 244 -52.86 -0.97 -25.48
N SER A 245 -52.23 -2.05 -25.10
CA SER A 245 -52.73 -3.05 -24.15
C SER A 245 -52.06 -2.91 -22.79
N THR A 246 -52.86 -2.97 -21.72
CA THR A 246 -52.40 -3.05 -20.35
C THR A 246 -52.93 -4.32 -19.69
N TRP A 247 -52.06 -5.27 -19.41
CA TRP A 247 -52.43 -6.46 -18.67
C TRP A 247 -52.23 -6.21 -17.17
N MET A 248 -53.35 -6.11 -16.45
CA MET A 248 -53.34 -5.92 -15.00
C MET A 248 -53.42 -7.28 -14.30
N ILE A 249 -52.35 -7.63 -13.58
CA ILE A 249 -52.26 -8.81 -12.73
C ILE A 249 -52.65 -8.39 -11.32
N GLU A 250 -53.94 -8.61 -10.96
CA GLU A 250 -54.49 -8.26 -9.63
C GLU A 250 -54.35 -9.42 -8.63
N ASN A 251 -54.19 -10.65 -9.13
CA ASN A 251 -53.91 -11.87 -8.36
C ASN A 251 -52.75 -12.61 -8.98
N SER A 252 -52.16 -13.59 -8.25
CA SER A 252 -51.05 -14.35 -8.77
C SER A 252 -51.40 -15.15 -10.02
N ASN A 253 -50.63 -15.00 -11.07
CA ASN A 253 -50.73 -15.74 -12.32
C ASN A 253 -49.53 -16.66 -12.48
N GLN A 254 -49.76 -17.96 -12.71
CA GLN A 254 -48.74 -18.98 -12.81
C GLN A 254 -48.68 -19.61 -14.20
N PHE A 255 -47.48 -19.73 -14.72
CA PHE A 255 -47.20 -20.35 -16.01
C PHE A 255 -46.26 -21.55 -15.80
N ASP A 256 -46.79 -22.75 -16.00
CA ASP A 256 -46.12 -24.03 -15.72
C ASP A 256 -45.62 -24.76 -16.97
N ASN A 257 -45.77 -24.17 -18.14
CA ASN A 257 -45.36 -24.77 -19.40
C ASN A 257 -44.42 -23.84 -20.13
N ILE A 258 -43.76 -24.30 -21.21
CA ILE A 258 -42.90 -23.47 -22.03
C ILE A 258 -43.69 -22.25 -22.52
N THR A 259 -43.64 -21.18 -21.75
CA THR A 259 -44.38 -19.95 -21.98
C THR A 259 -43.44 -18.76 -22.06
N GLU A 260 -43.50 -18.06 -23.17
CA GLU A 260 -42.83 -16.76 -23.30
C GLU A 260 -43.86 -15.64 -23.26
N ILE A 261 -43.61 -14.66 -22.40
CA ILE A 261 -44.41 -13.43 -22.35
C ILE A 261 -43.60 -12.33 -23.04
N ILE A 262 -44.13 -11.78 -24.13
CA ILE A 262 -43.46 -10.77 -24.96
C ILE A 262 -44.18 -9.44 -24.78
N VAL A 263 -43.49 -8.43 -24.23
CA VAL A 263 -44.07 -7.10 -24.06
C VAL A 263 -43.56 -6.20 -25.19
N GLU A 264 -44.44 -5.86 -26.11
CA GLU A 264 -44.14 -5.03 -27.28
C GLU A 264 -43.95 -3.54 -26.89
N ASN A 265 -43.40 -2.75 -27.77
CA ASN A 265 -43.33 -1.30 -27.61
C ASN A 265 -44.71 -0.71 -27.31
N GLY A 266 -44.86 0.00 -26.20
CA GLY A 266 -46.15 0.55 -25.74
C GLY A 266 -47.11 -0.48 -25.13
N GLY A 267 -46.70 -1.75 -24.99
CA GLY A 267 -47.39 -2.76 -24.19
C GLY A 267 -47.02 -2.66 -22.72
N ILE A 268 -47.97 -2.88 -21.82
CA ILE A 268 -47.76 -2.74 -20.36
C ILE A 268 -48.26 -3.97 -19.63
N ILE A 269 -47.44 -4.57 -18.78
CA ILE A 269 -47.87 -5.46 -17.69
C ILE A 269 -47.86 -4.66 -16.40
N LYS A 270 -48.98 -4.65 -15.66
CA LYS A 270 -49.04 -3.98 -14.37
C LYS A 270 -49.36 -5.00 -13.27
N ILE A 271 -48.40 -5.21 -12.35
CA ILE A 271 -48.53 -6.18 -11.26
C ILE A 271 -48.96 -5.41 -10.01
N ALA A 272 -50.12 -5.73 -9.47
CA ALA A 272 -50.65 -5.09 -8.27
C ALA A 272 -49.83 -5.48 -7.04
N GLU A 273 -49.94 -4.70 -5.98
CA GLU A 273 -49.35 -5.00 -4.67
C GLU A 273 -49.88 -6.36 -4.18
N ASN A 274 -49.03 -7.22 -3.67
CA ASN A 274 -49.31 -8.61 -3.26
C ASN A 274 -49.66 -9.58 -4.40
N ALA A 275 -49.66 -9.16 -5.65
CA ALA A 275 -49.80 -10.05 -6.80
C ALA A 275 -48.44 -10.53 -7.31
N THR A 276 -48.39 -11.71 -7.89
CA THR A 276 -47.16 -12.31 -8.39
C THR A 276 -47.34 -12.85 -9.81
N LEU A 277 -46.42 -12.48 -10.69
CA LEU A 277 -46.25 -13.16 -11.99
C LEU A 277 -45.26 -14.32 -11.76
N ILE A 278 -45.80 -15.54 -11.79
CA ILE A 278 -45.02 -16.76 -11.47
C ILE A 278 -44.65 -17.46 -12.78
N LEU A 279 -43.36 -17.60 -13.03
CA LEU A 279 -42.77 -18.29 -14.16
C LEU A 279 -42.07 -19.54 -13.69
N THR A 280 -42.63 -20.71 -14.00
CA THR A 280 -42.06 -22.00 -13.63
C THR A 280 -41.63 -22.77 -14.88
N GLN A 281 -40.88 -23.85 -14.67
CA GLN A 281 -40.34 -24.68 -15.75
C GLN A 281 -39.67 -23.83 -16.84
N ALA A 282 -39.90 -24.03 -18.09
CA ALA A 282 -39.30 -23.31 -19.21
C ALA A 282 -40.02 -21.98 -19.56
N SER A 283 -40.60 -21.29 -18.56
CA SER A 283 -41.28 -20.00 -18.80
C SER A 283 -40.32 -18.83 -18.59
N TYR A 284 -40.41 -17.82 -19.45
CA TYR A 284 -39.52 -16.66 -19.46
C TYR A 284 -40.19 -15.41 -20.03
N ILE A 285 -39.55 -14.25 -19.87
CA ILE A 285 -40.06 -12.96 -20.36
C ILE A 285 -39.11 -12.33 -21.37
N THR A 286 -39.71 -11.63 -22.32
CA THR A 286 -39.01 -10.77 -23.30
C THR A 286 -39.67 -9.40 -23.30
N VAL A 287 -39.01 -8.39 -22.75
CA VAL A 287 -39.47 -7.00 -22.80
C VAL A 287 -38.73 -6.29 -23.92
N MET A 288 -39.48 -5.94 -24.98
CA MET A 288 -38.93 -5.22 -26.13
C MET A 288 -38.65 -3.74 -25.81
N PRO A 289 -37.86 -3.03 -26.58
CA PRO A 289 -37.69 -1.59 -26.41
C PRO A 289 -39.01 -0.85 -26.39
N GLY A 290 -39.26 -0.02 -25.36
CA GLY A 290 -40.53 0.68 -25.15
C GLY A 290 -41.64 -0.13 -24.51
N GLY A 291 -41.48 -1.44 -24.30
CA GLY A 291 -42.34 -2.27 -23.46
C GLY A 291 -42.09 -2.04 -21.97
N SER A 292 -43.11 -2.33 -21.13
CA SER A 292 -42.99 -2.10 -19.69
C SER A 292 -43.64 -3.17 -18.84
N ILE A 293 -42.97 -3.59 -17.76
CA ILE A 293 -43.53 -4.31 -16.64
C ILE A 293 -43.42 -3.43 -15.41
N MET A 294 -44.53 -3.08 -14.75
CA MET A 294 -44.49 -2.13 -13.65
C MET A 294 -45.45 -2.47 -12.52
N GLY A 295 -45.31 -1.87 -11.37
CA GLY A 295 -46.18 -1.98 -10.22
C GLY A 295 -45.46 -2.40 -8.95
N LYS A 296 -46.23 -2.64 -7.87
CA LYS A 296 -45.67 -3.01 -6.56
C LYS A 296 -45.72 -4.52 -6.29
N GLY A 297 -45.90 -5.33 -7.33
CA GLY A 297 -45.95 -6.78 -7.19
C GLY A 297 -44.61 -7.45 -7.45
N THR A 298 -44.66 -8.77 -7.51
CA THR A 298 -43.48 -9.64 -7.63
C THR A 298 -43.43 -10.30 -9.00
N ILE A 299 -42.25 -10.37 -9.59
CA ILE A 299 -41.91 -11.33 -10.65
C ILE A 299 -41.16 -12.46 -9.96
N TYR A 300 -41.72 -13.69 -10.02
CA TYR A 300 -41.14 -14.86 -9.40
C TYR A 300 -40.77 -15.90 -10.46
N MET A 301 -39.48 -16.21 -10.55
CA MET A 301 -38.96 -17.22 -11.47
C MET A 301 -38.46 -18.41 -10.69
N THR A 302 -38.98 -19.61 -11.04
CA THR A 302 -38.41 -20.85 -10.55
C THR A 302 -37.55 -21.49 -11.64
N ASN A 303 -36.61 -22.26 -11.24
CA ASN A 303 -35.41 -22.61 -11.97
C ASN A 303 -35.45 -23.80 -12.92
N SER A 304 -36.57 -24.24 -13.36
CA SER A 304 -36.63 -25.38 -14.29
C SER A 304 -36.39 -24.99 -15.77
N SER A 305 -35.87 -23.79 -16.00
CA SER A 305 -35.71 -23.17 -17.33
C SER A 305 -34.32 -23.21 -17.89
N ALA A 306 -33.54 -24.28 -17.66
CA ALA A 306 -32.22 -24.41 -18.27
C ALA A 306 -32.29 -24.23 -19.81
N GLY A 307 -31.55 -23.25 -20.32
CA GLY A 307 -31.45 -22.95 -21.75
C GLY A 307 -32.35 -21.83 -22.25
N PHE A 308 -33.12 -21.17 -21.38
CA PHE A 308 -33.91 -19.98 -21.73
C PHE A 308 -33.35 -18.75 -21.01
N THR A 309 -33.26 -17.65 -21.73
CA THR A 309 -32.75 -16.37 -21.18
C THR A 309 -33.88 -15.35 -21.11
N ASN A 310 -34.11 -14.79 -19.95
CA ASN A 310 -34.98 -13.63 -19.80
C ASN A 310 -34.30 -12.40 -20.41
N TYR A 311 -35.04 -11.60 -21.15
CA TYR A 311 -34.56 -10.46 -21.88
C TYR A 311 -35.34 -9.19 -21.55
N ASN A 312 -34.68 -8.14 -21.13
CA ASN A 312 -35.27 -6.82 -20.91
C ASN A 312 -34.50 -5.74 -21.69
N ALA A 313 -35.18 -5.14 -22.67
CA ALA A 313 -34.68 -3.94 -23.37
C ALA A 313 -35.67 -2.75 -23.20
N GLY A 314 -36.70 -2.90 -22.39
CA GLY A 314 -37.65 -1.87 -22.00
C GLY A 314 -37.46 -1.45 -20.54
N ILE A 315 -38.58 -1.36 -19.81
CA ILE A 315 -38.57 -0.98 -18.39
C ILE A 315 -39.22 -2.09 -17.56
N ILE A 316 -38.52 -2.56 -16.54
CA ILE A 316 -39.09 -3.34 -15.46
C ILE A 316 -38.96 -2.51 -14.18
N ASP A 317 -40.08 -2.10 -13.62
CA ASP A 317 -40.19 -1.31 -12.37
C ASP A 317 -41.20 -2.01 -11.45
N CYS A 318 -40.68 -2.88 -10.56
CA CYS A 318 -41.54 -3.68 -9.66
C CYS A 318 -40.90 -3.79 -8.27
N ASP A 319 -41.67 -4.29 -7.30
CA ASP A 319 -41.16 -4.40 -5.92
C ASP A 319 -40.11 -5.50 -5.83
N LEU A 320 -40.38 -6.70 -6.32
CA LEU A 320 -39.48 -7.84 -6.14
C LEU A 320 -39.29 -8.63 -7.44
N LEU A 321 -38.05 -8.82 -7.83
CA LEU A 321 -37.63 -9.87 -8.77
C LEU A 321 -36.98 -11.01 -7.96
N LYS A 322 -37.69 -12.14 -7.88
CA LYS A 322 -37.26 -13.28 -7.09
C LYS A 322 -36.93 -14.48 -7.99
N ILE A 323 -35.77 -15.08 -7.77
CA ILE A 323 -35.32 -16.29 -8.48
C ILE A 323 -34.92 -17.33 -7.44
N ASP A 324 -35.72 -18.39 -7.31
CA ASP A 324 -35.38 -19.49 -6.39
C ASP A 324 -35.84 -20.86 -6.93
N GLY A 325 -35.51 -21.91 -6.20
CA GLY A 325 -35.84 -23.29 -6.54
C GLY A 325 -34.61 -24.16 -6.80
N GLY A 326 -34.78 -25.49 -6.84
CA GLY A 326 -33.63 -26.41 -7.03
C GLY A 326 -33.45 -26.81 -8.51
N GLY A 327 -32.25 -26.75 -9.06
CA GLY A 327 -31.91 -27.15 -10.43
C GLY A 327 -30.88 -26.22 -11.10
N SER A 328 -31.04 -25.95 -12.39
CA SER A 328 -30.15 -25.05 -13.14
C SER A 328 -30.48 -23.59 -12.90
N GLY A 329 -29.47 -22.71 -12.93
CA GLY A 329 -29.62 -21.26 -12.78
C GLY A 329 -30.47 -20.62 -13.88
N VAL A 330 -30.96 -19.43 -13.61
CA VAL A 330 -31.74 -18.61 -14.54
C VAL A 330 -30.87 -17.46 -15.05
N ASP A 331 -30.80 -17.31 -16.36
CA ASP A 331 -30.15 -16.18 -17.00
C ASP A 331 -31.12 -15.02 -17.21
N PHE A 332 -30.72 -13.84 -16.79
CA PHE A 332 -31.44 -12.59 -16.98
C PHE A 332 -30.53 -11.56 -17.65
N MET A 333 -30.91 -11.12 -18.86
CA MET A 333 -30.16 -10.11 -19.64
C MET A 333 -30.92 -8.78 -19.63
N ASN A 334 -30.31 -7.75 -19.06
CA ASN A 334 -30.85 -6.39 -19.01
C ASN A 334 -30.14 -5.46 -19.98
N TYR A 335 -30.81 -4.98 -20.99
CA TYR A 335 -30.39 -3.91 -21.93
C TYR A 335 -31.17 -2.61 -21.73
N GLY A 336 -32.23 -2.64 -20.91
CA GLY A 336 -33.08 -1.50 -20.61
C GLY A 336 -32.88 -1.03 -19.17
N THR A 337 -34.00 -0.68 -18.54
CA THR A 337 -34.02 -0.26 -17.13
C THR A 337 -34.65 -1.35 -16.26
N LEU A 338 -33.93 -1.73 -15.22
CA LEU A 338 -34.42 -2.63 -14.17
C LEU A 338 -34.41 -1.83 -12.85
N LYS A 339 -35.63 -1.49 -12.37
CA LYS A 339 -35.83 -0.74 -11.13
C LYS A 339 -36.61 -1.57 -10.13
N LEU A 340 -36.01 -1.85 -8.98
CA LEU A 340 -36.50 -2.81 -8.00
C LEU A 340 -36.38 -2.26 -6.57
N ASN A 341 -37.36 -2.62 -5.72
CA ASN A 341 -37.11 -2.54 -4.30
C ASN A 341 -36.13 -3.68 -3.88
N SER A 342 -36.33 -4.91 -4.41
CA SER A 342 -35.44 -6.02 -4.10
C SER A 342 -35.25 -6.97 -5.31
N TYR A 343 -33.99 -7.35 -5.52
CA TYR A 343 -33.60 -8.53 -6.30
C TYR A 343 -33.17 -9.63 -5.34
N ARG A 344 -33.75 -10.82 -5.46
CA ARG A 344 -33.35 -12.00 -4.67
C ARG A 344 -33.08 -13.20 -5.56
N ALA A 345 -31.90 -13.78 -5.41
CA ALA A 345 -31.54 -15.00 -6.13
C ALA A 345 -30.89 -16.01 -5.18
N SER A 346 -31.48 -17.20 -5.07
CA SER A 346 -30.95 -18.28 -4.22
C SER A 346 -30.56 -19.54 -5.00
N THR A 347 -30.90 -19.60 -6.30
CA THR A 347 -30.58 -20.76 -7.13
C THR A 347 -29.14 -20.71 -7.66
N ALA A 348 -28.46 -21.83 -7.52
CA ALA A 348 -27.10 -21.98 -8.05
C ALA A 348 -27.02 -21.74 -9.56
N GLY A 349 -26.00 -21.00 -10.00
CA GLY A 349 -25.76 -20.68 -11.41
C GLY A 349 -26.66 -19.60 -11.98
N THR A 350 -27.46 -18.88 -11.17
CA THR A 350 -28.23 -17.74 -11.63
C THR A 350 -27.31 -16.60 -12.04
N THR A 351 -27.51 -16.07 -13.24
CA THR A 351 -26.73 -14.97 -13.80
C THR A 351 -27.62 -13.78 -14.12
N LEU A 352 -27.33 -12.60 -13.57
CA LEU A 352 -27.87 -11.32 -13.96
C LEU A 352 -26.81 -10.55 -14.74
N THR A 353 -27.02 -10.40 -16.04
CA THR A 353 -26.12 -9.65 -16.94
C THR A 353 -26.75 -8.29 -17.26
N ASN A 354 -26.01 -7.23 -17.01
CA ASN A 354 -26.47 -5.86 -17.22
C ASN A 354 -25.68 -5.16 -18.33
N HIS A 355 -26.38 -4.68 -19.33
CA HIS A 355 -25.91 -3.78 -20.39
C HIS A 355 -26.71 -2.47 -20.42
N GLY A 356 -27.57 -2.25 -19.44
CA GLY A 356 -28.38 -1.06 -19.29
C GLY A 356 -28.26 -0.50 -17.88
N THR A 357 -29.37 -0.08 -17.30
CA THR A 357 -29.42 0.49 -15.95
C THR A 357 -30.09 -0.48 -14.98
N ILE A 358 -29.45 -0.70 -13.83
CA ILE A 358 -30.06 -1.36 -12.67
C ILE A 358 -30.07 -0.37 -11.51
N GLU A 359 -31.27 -0.14 -10.94
CA GLU A 359 -31.44 0.60 -9.68
C GLU A 359 -32.26 -0.29 -8.73
N ALA A 360 -31.69 -0.62 -7.58
CA ALA A 360 -32.33 -1.46 -6.58
C ALA A 360 -32.04 -0.94 -5.15
N VAL A 361 -33.00 -1.15 -4.23
CA VAL A 361 -32.69 -0.89 -2.81
C VAL A 361 -31.82 -2.02 -2.26
N THR A 362 -32.13 -3.26 -2.66
CA THR A 362 -31.35 -4.42 -2.23
C THR A 362 -31.12 -5.39 -3.38
N ILE A 363 -29.90 -5.81 -3.57
CA ILE A 363 -29.54 -6.97 -4.37
C ILE A 363 -29.00 -8.04 -3.40
N ASP A 364 -29.79 -9.12 -3.25
CA ASP A 364 -29.52 -10.23 -2.33
C ASP A 364 -29.34 -11.53 -3.14
N GLY A 365 -28.17 -11.67 -3.73
CA GLY A 365 -27.70 -12.90 -4.36
C GLY A 365 -26.92 -13.74 -3.35
N ASN A 366 -27.13 -15.05 -3.34
CA ASN A 366 -26.30 -15.94 -2.53
C ASN A 366 -24.94 -16.24 -3.21
N ASN A 367 -24.13 -17.09 -2.57
CA ASN A 367 -22.79 -17.48 -3.04
C ASN A 367 -22.74 -18.07 -4.45
N ASN A 368 -23.86 -18.50 -4.98
CA ASN A 368 -23.96 -19.14 -6.31
C ASN A 368 -24.56 -18.18 -7.36
N THR A 369 -24.79 -16.93 -7.02
CA THR A 369 -25.36 -15.93 -7.92
C THR A 369 -24.27 -15.11 -8.56
N HIS A 370 -24.30 -15.01 -9.88
CA HIS A 370 -23.35 -14.25 -10.68
C HIS A 370 -23.97 -12.94 -11.18
N ILE A 371 -23.36 -11.83 -10.86
CA ILE A 371 -23.69 -10.51 -11.38
C ILE A 371 -22.62 -10.09 -12.38
N LYS A 372 -23.03 -9.75 -13.60
CA LYS A 372 -22.15 -9.25 -14.66
C LYS A 372 -22.61 -7.85 -15.07
N ASN A 373 -21.93 -6.84 -14.56
CA ASN A 373 -22.28 -5.44 -14.82
C ASN A 373 -21.41 -4.85 -15.92
N GLY A 374 -21.97 -4.64 -17.10
CA GLY A 374 -21.34 -4.00 -18.24
C GLY A 374 -21.79 -2.55 -18.46
N CYS A 375 -22.59 -1.97 -17.56
CA CYS A 375 -23.08 -0.61 -17.69
C CYS A 375 -23.27 0.02 -16.29
N TYR A 376 -24.46 0.50 -15.95
CA TYR A 376 -24.72 1.17 -14.67
C TYR A 376 -25.50 0.30 -13.70
N LEU A 377 -25.00 0.21 -12.45
CA LEU A 377 -25.69 -0.47 -11.36
C LEU A 377 -25.63 0.39 -10.10
N LYS A 378 -26.80 0.66 -9.48
CA LYS A 378 -26.89 1.33 -8.19
C LYS A 378 -27.76 0.54 -7.23
N THR A 379 -27.27 0.32 -6.01
CA THR A 379 -28.04 -0.39 -4.98
C THR A 379 -27.67 0.09 -3.57
N GLY A 380 -28.57 -0.07 -2.60
CA GLY A 380 -28.22 0.16 -1.20
C GLY A 380 -27.38 -1.01 -0.66
N LYS A 381 -27.93 -2.23 -0.68
CA LYS A 381 -27.24 -3.43 -0.21
C LYS A 381 -26.89 -4.34 -1.37
N PHE A 382 -25.65 -4.78 -1.42
CA PHE A 382 -25.12 -5.57 -2.52
C PHE A 382 -24.47 -6.86 -2.02
N GLN A 383 -25.14 -7.99 -2.28
CA GLN A 383 -24.63 -9.34 -1.97
C GLN A 383 -24.67 -10.22 -3.22
N PHE A 384 -23.60 -10.95 -3.46
CA PHE A 384 -23.44 -11.84 -4.61
C PHE A 384 -22.37 -12.92 -4.33
N GLY A 385 -22.36 -13.97 -5.12
CA GLY A 385 -21.25 -14.93 -5.15
C GLY A 385 -20.08 -14.41 -5.99
N THR A 386 -20.37 -13.92 -7.21
CA THR A 386 -19.37 -13.32 -8.10
C THR A 386 -19.90 -12.04 -8.72
N LEU A 387 -19.09 -10.98 -8.72
CA LEU A 387 -19.33 -9.75 -9.47
C LEU A 387 -18.28 -9.60 -10.56
N VAL A 388 -18.70 -9.39 -11.79
CA VAL A 388 -17.85 -8.98 -12.90
C VAL A 388 -18.21 -7.57 -13.31
N MET A 389 -17.29 -6.64 -13.18
CA MET A 389 -17.39 -5.27 -13.69
C MET A 389 -16.75 -5.20 -15.07
N GLY A 390 -17.55 -4.94 -16.09
CA GLY A 390 -17.07 -4.82 -17.46
C GLY A 390 -16.32 -3.52 -17.72
N ASN A 391 -15.61 -3.48 -18.82
CA ASN A 391 -14.91 -2.26 -19.25
C ASN A 391 -15.89 -1.08 -19.38
N THR A 392 -15.49 0.09 -18.89
CA THR A 392 -16.32 1.31 -18.85
C THR A 392 -17.68 1.11 -18.19
N SER A 393 -17.72 0.45 -17.05
CA SER A 393 -18.91 0.25 -16.24
C SER A 393 -18.78 0.88 -14.87
N GLU A 394 -19.92 1.26 -14.30
CA GLU A 394 -20.02 1.85 -12.98
C GLU A 394 -20.97 1.07 -12.09
N ALA A 395 -20.54 0.78 -10.86
CA ALA A 395 -21.43 0.24 -9.83
C ALA A 395 -21.27 1.04 -8.53
N ILE A 396 -22.40 1.33 -7.88
CA ILE A 396 -22.46 2.10 -6.64
C ILE A 396 -23.31 1.36 -5.63
N CYS A 397 -22.82 1.17 -4.40
CA CYS A 397 -23.61 0.61 -3.31
C CYS A 397 -23.32 1.33 -1.98
N GLU A 398 -24.20 1.15 -0.99
CA GLU A 398 -23.98 1.61 0.38
C GLU A 398 -23.31 0.53 1.23
N GLU A 399 -23.73 -0.73 1.09
CA GLU A 399 -23.14 -1.87 1.78
C GLU A 399 -22.76 -2.96 0.77
N LEU A 400 -21.53 -3.43 0.83
CA LEU A 400 -20.98 -4.48 -0.02
C LEU A 400 -20.67 -5.73 0.80
N GLY A 401 -21.18 -6.90 0.38
CA GLY A 401 -20.85 -8.18 1.01
C GLY A 401 -21.41 -8.36 2.43
N TYR A 402 -22.53 -7.77 2.75
CA TYR A 402 -23.04 -7.63 4.12
C TYR A 402 -23.44 -8.93 4.84
N ASN A 403 -23.68 -10.02 4.12
CA ASN A 403 -24.13 -11.30 4.70
C ASN A 403 -23.00 -12.29 5.04
N GLY A 404 -21.74 -11.91 4.92
CA GLY A 404 -20.61 -12.77 5.25
C GLY A 404 -20.40 -13.94 4.30
N ASN A 405 -20.93 -13.89 3.11
CA ASN A 405 -20.78 -14.91 2.09
C ASN A 405 -19.56 -14.64 1.20
N ASP A 406 -19.03 -15.70 0.61
CA ASP A 406 -17.95 -15.61 -0.35
C ASP A 406 -18.33 -14.69 -1.53
N ASN A 407 -17.49 -13.70 -1.81
CA ASN A 407 -17.67 -12.78 -2.93
C ASN A 407 -16.37 -12.57 -3.68
N ASP A 408 -16.29 -13.10 -4.88
CA ASP A 408 -15.21 -12.78 -5.81
C ASP A 408 -15.63 -11.57 -6.67
N ILE A 409 -14.72 -10.62 -6.83
CA ILE A 409 -14.93 -9.43 -7.67
C ILE A 409 -13.86 -9.44 -8.76
N VAL A 410 -14.30 -9.33 -10.01
CA VAL A 410 -13.42 -9.16 -11.16
C VAL A 410 -13.72 -7.80 -11.77
N MET A 411 -12.72 -6.96 -11.90
CA MET A 411 -12.85 -5.63 -12.49
C MET A 411 -12.04 -5.54 -13.78
N GLU A 412 -12.69 -5.21 -14.89
CA GLU A 412 -12.02 -4.92 -16.16
C GLU A 412 -11.50 -3.46 -16.17
N ALA A 413 -10.67 -3.15 -17.14
CA ALA A 413 -10.11 -1.80 -17.29
C ALA A 413 -11.20 -0.72 -17.39
N GLN A 414 -10.92 0.46 -16.83
CA GLN A 414 -11.87 1.59 -16.83
C GLN A 414 -13.22 1.27 -16.18
N SER A 415 -13.27 0.30 -15.26
CA SER A 415 -14.44 0.06 -14.43
C SER A 415 -14.28 0.69 -13.04
N MET A 416 -15.41 1.12 -12.47
CA MET A 416 -15.41 1.71 -11.13
C MET A 416 -16.49 1.04 -10.25
N LEU A 417 -16.06 0.59 -9.07
CA LEU A 417 -16.95 0.10 -8.01
C LEU A 417 -16.81 1.02 -6.79
N THR A 418 -17.90 1.66 -6.41
CA THR A 418 -17.96 2.57 -5.25
C THR A 418 -18.85 1.98 -4.16
N CYS A 419 -18.29 1.80 -2.95
CA CYS A 419 -19.02 1.51 -1.74
C CYS A 419 -18.98 2.73 -0.81
N THR A 420 -20.10 3.43 -0.66
CA THR A 420 -20.20 4.68 0.11
C THR A 420 -20.33 4.46 1.62
N GLY A 421 -20.55 3.23 2.07
CA GLY A 421 -20.59 2.82 3.46
C GLY A 421 -19.56 1.74 3.76
N LYS A 422 -20.02 0.53 4.13
CA LYS A 422 -19.16 -0.57 4.56
C LYS A 422 -18.98 -1.64 3.49
N ALA A 423 -17.73 -1.98 3.19
CA ALA A 423 -17.39 -3.07 2.29
C ALA A 423 -16.78 -4.25 3.04
N SER A 424 -17.35 -5.44 2.83
CA SER A 424 -16.80 -6.71 3.28
C SER A 424 -16.16 -7.44 2.11
N LEU A 425 -14.83 -7.55 2.11
CA LEU A 425 -14.06 -8.19 1.04
C LEU A 425 -13.66 -9.60 1.46
N TYR A 426 -14.56 -10.57 1.28
CA TYR A 426 -14.35 -11.94 1.78
C TYR A 426 -13.42 -12.79 0.92
N ARG A 427 -13.25 -12.46 -0.37
CA ARG A 427 -12.39 -13.18 -1.30
C ARG A 427 -11.53 -12.22 -2.12
N THR A 428 -11.15 -12.65 -3.30
CA THR A 428 -10.26 -11.89 -4.17
C THR A 428 -11.01 -10.80 -4.93
N VAL A 429 -10.45 -9.59 -4.93
CA VAL A 429 -10.77 -8.55 -5.90
C VAL A 429 -9.64 -8.56 -6.93
N THR A 430 -9.97 -8.95 -8.15
CA THR A 430 -9.01 -9.10 -9.24
C THR A 430 -9.19 -7.97 -10.25
N GLY A 431 -8.17 -7.18 -10.43
CA GLY A 431 -8.12 -6.10 -11.41
C GLY A 431 -7.68 -6.56 -12.80
N PRO A 432 -7.64 -5.64 -13.77
CA PRO A 432 -7.18 -5.91 -15.11
C PRO A 432 -5.67 -6.15 -15.14
N THR A 433 -5.21 -6.88 -16.14
CA THR A 433 -3.78 -7.03 -16.44
C THR A 433 -3.26 -5.90 -17.34
N VAL A 434 -4.15 -5.23 -18.05
CA VAL A 434 -3.90 -4.08 -18.92
C VAL A 434 -4.93 -3.01 -18.61
N GLY A 435 -4.52 -1.76 -18.49
CA GLY A 435 -5.37 -0.68 -17.98
C GLY A 435 -5.56 -0.75 -16.47
N THR A 436 -6.40 0.11 -15.92
CA THR A 436 -6.63 0.26 -14.48
C THR A 436 -8.12 0.24 -14.16
N ALA A 437 -8.48 -0.31 -13.01
CA ALA A 437 -9.80 -0.22 -12.41
C ALA A 437 -9.73 0.56 -11.09
N LEU A 438 -10.83 1.22 -10.70
CA LEU A 438 -10.92 1.98 -9.47
C LEU A 438 -11.91 1.34 -8.49
N LEU A 439 -11.42 0.98 -7.32
CA LEU A 439 -12.21 0.49 -6.19
C LEU A 439 -12.26 1.57 -5.11
N ARG A 440 -13.42 2.19 -4.91
CA ARG A 440 -13.64 3.24 -3.93
C ARG A 440 -14.40 2.70 -2.74
N ILE A 441 -13.85 2.81 -1.55
CA ILE A 441 -14.45 2.29 -0.32
C ILE A 441 -14.39 3.35 0.77
N ASN A 442 -15.53 3.62 1.39
CA ASN A 442 -15.55 4.51 2.55
C ASN A 442 -14.94 3.82 3.77
N GLU A 443 -15.43 2.64 4.16
CA GLU A 443 -14.92 1.87 5.30
C GLU A 443 -14.82 0.39 4.93
N ILE A 444 -13.65 -0.22 5.14
CA ILE A 444 -13.52 -1.67 5.07
C ILE A 444 -14.07 -2.26 6.37
N ALA A 445 -15.07 -3.13 6.27
CA ALA A 445 -15.69 -3.74 7.43
C ALA A 445 -14.70 -4.61 8.21
N ASN A 446 -14.84 -4.63 9.53
CA ASN A 446 -14.02 -5.49 10.39
C ASN A 446 -14.36 -6.96 10.11
N LEU A 447 -13.37 -7.73 9.71
CA LEU A 447 -13.54 -9.05 9.17
C LEU A 447 -12.84 -10.07 10.06
N SER A 448 -13.56 -10.59 11.03
CA SER A 448 -13.10 -11.74 11.82
C SER A 448 -12.71 -12.95 10.94
N GLY A 449 -13.09 -12.94 9.67
CA GLY A 449 -12.73 -13.93 8.66
C GLY A 449 -11.53 -13.59 7.78
N LEU A 450 -11.19 -12.30 7.60
CA LEU A 450 -10.08 -11.89 6.71
C LEU A 450 -8.69 -12.32 7.21
N ALA A 451 -8.48 -12.31 8.50
CA ALA A 451 -7.21 -12.77 9.08
C ALA A 451 -6.88 -14.24 8.78
N GLN A 452 -7.87 -15.02 8.37
CA GLN A 452 -7.74 -16.45 8.05
C GLN A 452 -7.96 -16.75 6.56
N SER A 453 -8.35 -15.74 5.75
CA SER A 453 -8.79 -16.00 4.39
C SER A 453 -7.75 -15.60 3.34
N ASN A 454 -7.91 -16.18 2.16
CA ASN A 454 -7.19 -15.81 0.94
C ASN A 454 -7.66 -14.48 0.34
N SER A 455 -8.24 -13.58 1.15
CA SER A 455 -8.72 -12.28 0.69
C SER A 455 -7.55 -11.40 0.27
N LYS A 456 -7.65 -10.85 -0.92
CA LYS A 456 -6.62 -9.98 -1.51
C LYS A 456 -7.22 -9.07 -2.58
N VAL A 457 -6.55 -7.98 -2.83
CA VAL A 457 -6.76 -7.11 -3.99
C VAL A 457 -5.51 -7.25 -4.86
N THR A 458 -5.69 -7.56 -6.11
CA THR A 458 -4.58 -7.95 -6.98
C THR A 458 -4.70 -7.35 -8.39
N ASN A 459 -3.60 -7.28 -9.10
CA ASN A 459 -3.44 -6.66 -10.41
C ASN A 459 -3.67 -5.13 -10.37
N ASN A 460 -3.99 -4.51 -11.50
CA ASN A 460 -4.01 -3.05 -11.65
C ASN A 460 -5.29 -2.42 -11.08
N ILE A 461 -5.50 -2.55 -9.78
CA ILE A 461 -6.55 -1.83 -9.05
C ILE A 461 -5.94 -0.70 -8.24
N ILE A 462 -6.54 0.48 -8.34
CA ILE A 462 -6.32 1.56 -7.38
C ILE A 462 -7.41 1.46 -6.33
N CYS A 463 -7.02 1.34 -5.06
CA CYS A 463 -7.92 1.37 -3.92
C CYS A 463 -7.97 2.79 -3.35
N GLU A 464 -9.08 3.48 -3.52
CA GLU A 464 -9.34 4.75 -2.85
C GLU A 464 -10.11 4.47 -1.56
N ILE A 465 -9.46 4.66 -0.40
CA ILE A 465 -10.02 4.35 0.91
C ILE A 465 -10.18 5.62 1.72
N THR A 466 -11.42 5.89 2.20
CA THR A 466 -11.71 7.08 2.99
C THR A 466 -11.34 6.91 4.46
N ASP A 467 -11.76 5.81 5.10
CA ASP A 467 -11.34 5.51 6.48
C ASP A 467 -10.04 4.73 6.49
N GLN A 468 -8.93 5.46 6.58
CA GLN A 468 -7.57 4.92 6.69
C GLN A 468 -7.13 4.76 8.15
N THR A 469 -8.06 4.63 9.09
CA THR A 469 -7.71 4.49 10.50
C THR A 469 -7.10 3.13 10.79
N TYR A 470 -5.88 3.13 11.31
CA TYR A 470 -5.25 1.96 11.91
C TYR A 470 -5.90 1.71 13.27
N LYS A 471 -7.06 1.03 13.28
CA LYS A 471 -7.80 0.73 14.51
C LYS A 471 -7.20 -0.50 15.17
N GLY A 472 -6.56 -0.34 16.31
CA GLY A 472 -6.10 -1.45 17.16
C GLY A 472 -4.66 -1.30 17.61
N GLU A 473 -4.44 -1.47 18.92
CA GLU A 473 -3.12 -1.52 19.54
C GLU A 473 -2.36 -2.77 19.08
N ALA A 474 -1.06 -2.64 18.86
CA ALA A 474 -0.01 -3.66 18.81
C ALA A 474 -0.17 -4.90 17.89
N HIS A 475 -1.35 -5.24 17.42
CA HIS A 475 -1.60 -6.33 16.49
C HIS A 475 -2.16 -5.78 15.18
N TYR A 476 -1.33 -5.20 14.38
CA TYR A 476 -1.63 -4.50 13.11
C TYR A 476 -2.44 -5.33 12.10
N ASP A 477 -2.55 -6.62 12.29
CA ASP A 477 -3.27 -7.53 11.40
C ASP A 477 -4.81 -7.50 11.57
N TRP A 478 -5.32 -6.83 12.60
CA TRP A 478 -6.74 -6.87 12.95
C TRP A 478 -7.55 -5.65 12.54
N SER A 479 -6.88 -4.55 12.20
CA SER A 479 -7.55 -3.41 11.60
C SER A 479 -7.76 -3.69 10.11
N PRO A 480 -8.95 -3.43 9.56
CA PRO A 480 -9.21 -3.67 8.14
C PRO A 480 -8.29 -2.90 7.21
N PHE A 481 -7.97 -1.64 7.54
CA PHE A 481 -7.03 -0.85 6.75
C PHE A 481 -5.59 -1.36 6.90
N ALA A 482 -5.17 -1.72 8.11
CA ALA A 482 -3.87 -2.34 8.32
C ALA A 482 -3.73 -3.67 7.57
N TRP A 483 -4.81 -4.48 7.53
CA TRP A 483 -4.83 -5.68 6.69
C TRP A 483 -4.59 -5.35 5.22
N LEU A 484 -5.30 -4.36 4.66
CA LEU A 484 -5.15 -3.96 3.27
C LEU A 484 -3.69 -3.62 2.95
N VAL A 485 -3.09 -2.76 3.78
CA VAL A 485 -1.72 -2.26 3.60
C VAL A 485 -0.66 -3.33 3.89
N ASN A 486 -0.90 -4.25 4.84
CA ASN A 486 0.09 -5.25 5.23
C ASN A 486 0.05 -6.53 4.39
N LYS A 487 -1.13 -6.95 3.94
CA LYS A 487 -1.33 -8.26 3.30
C LYS A 487 -2.29 -8.24 2.11
N GLY A 488 -3.23 -7.27 2.08
CA GLY A 488 -4.33 -7.26 1.13
C GLY A 488 -3.91 -6.86 -0.29
N LEU A 489 -3.02 -5.90 -0.43
CA LEU A 489 -2.57 -5.42 -1.74
C LEU A 489 -1.46 -6.31 -2.30
N GLN A 490 -1.66 -6.84 -3.50
CA GLN A 490 -0.72 -7.75 -4.16
C GLN A 490 -0.65 -7.49 -5.67
N GLN A 491 0.46 -7.85 -6.31
CA GLN A 491 0.63 -7.90 -7.76
C GLN A 491 0.22 -6.60 -8.50
N GLY A 492 0.72 -5.47 -8.06
CA GLY A 492 0.48 -4.18 -8.73
C GLY A 492 -0.72 -3.40 -8.24
N ALA A 493 -1.52 -3.94 -7.33
CA ALA A 493 -2.56 -3.17 -6.65
C ALA A 493 -1.92 -2.08 -5.79
N THR A 494 -2.51 -0.87 -5.84
CA THR A 494 -2.04 0.30 -5.09
C THR A 494 -3.19 0.92 -4.32
N TYR A 495 -2.87 1.79 -3.35
CA TYR A 495 -3.87 2.61 -2.69
C TYR A 495 -3.52 4.09 -2.75
N CYS A 496 -4.53 4.93 -2.55
CA CYS A 496 -4.39 6.38 -2.54
C CYS A 496 -5.39 7.02 -1.56
N ASN A 497 -5.19 8.31 -1.31
CA ASN A 497 -6.15 9.12 -0.57
C ASN A 497 -7.43 9.39 -1.39
N PRO A 498 -8.58 9.66 -0.74
CA PRO A 498 -9.82 9.99 -1.42
C PRO A 498 -9.69 11.17 -2.39
N GLY A 499 -10.22 11.02 -3.60
CA GLY A 499 -10.14 12.01 -4.66
C GLY A 499 -8.77 12.12 -5.34
N LYS A 500 -7.80 11.26 -4.98
CA LYS A 500 -6.39 11.37 -5.41
C LYS A 500 -5.92 10.19 -6.27
N ALA A 501 -6.84 9.38 -6.80
CA ALA A 501 -6.47 8.30 -7.71
C ALA A 501 -5.99 8.86 -9.06
N ASP A 502 -4.88 8.35 -9.59
CA ASP A 502 -4.47 8.59 -10.98
C ASP A 502 -5.40 7.80 -11.92
N PHE A 503 -6.66 8.24 -12.00
CA PHE A 503 -7.73 7.60 -12.74
C PHE A 503 -8.72 8.63 -13.28
N ILE A 504 -9.20 8.42 -14.49
CA ILE A 504 -10.20 9.28 -15.12
C ILE A 504 -11.28 8.39 -15.74
N LEU A 505 -12.53 8.62 -15.37
CA LEU A 505 -13.70 7.97 -15.94
C LEU A 505 -14.78 9.03 -16.18
N PRO A 506 -14.85 9.63 -17.37
CA PRO A 506 -15.82 10.67 -17.66
C PRO A 506 -17.25 10.15 -17.61
N ALA A 507 -18.15 10.89 -16.99
CA ALA A 507 -19.57 10.63 -17.05
C ALA A 507 -20.08 10.72 -18.50
N ASP A 508 -20.80 9.69 -18.95
CA ASP A 508 -21.44 9.64 -20.29
C ASP A 508 -22.96 9.76 -20.22
N GLY A 509 -23.54 9.74 -19.02
CA GLY A 509 -24.98 9.79 -18.76
C GLY A 509 -25.73 8.47 -19.04
N GLU A 510 -25.06 7.46 -19.59
CA GLU A 510 -25.62 6.14 -19.90
C GLU A 510 -25.08 5.08 -18.91
N CYS A 511 -23.87 4.62 -19.13
CA CYS A 511 -23.22 3.59 -18.32
C CYS A 511 -22.35 4.16 -17.20
N ILE A 512 -21.94 5.40 -17.32
CA ILE A 512 -21.19 6.14 -16.32
C ILE A 512 -22.01 7.38 -15.95
N LYS A 513 -22.64 7.37 -14.80
CA LYS A 513 -23.49 8.49 -14.36
C LYS A 513 -22.79 9.47 -13.46
N GLU A 514 -22.01 8.97 -12.51
CA GLU A 514 -21.24 9.82 -11.61
C GLU A 514 -19.84 10.08 -12.16
N GLY A 515 -19.17 9.04 -12.67
CA GLY A 515 -17.83 9.14 -13.19
C GLY A 515 -16.79 9.43 -12.11
N TYR A 516 -15.55 9.67 -12.54
CA TYR A 516 -14.44 10.02 -11.66
C TYR A 516 -13.46 10.94 -12.39
N ASN A 517 -13.05 11.99 -11.68
CA ASN A 517 -11.94 12.84 -12.05
C ASN A 517 -11.17 13.18 -10.77
N SER A 518 -9.88 12.91 -10.76
CA SER A 518 -9.04 13.23 -9.61
C SER A 518 -8.88 14.74 -9.44
N ASP A 519 -8.57 15.18 -8.22
CA ASP A 519 -8.25 16.58 -7.95
C ASP A 519 -7.00 17.02 -8.76
N GLU A 520 -7.11 18.14 -9.46
CA GLU A 520 -6.03 18.64 -10.32
C GLU A 520 -4.80 19.15 -9.55
N ASN A 521 -4.98 19.56 -8.29
CA ASN A 521 -3.90 20.09 -7.45
C ASN A 521 -4.01 19.56 -6.03
N PRO A 522 -3.68 18.28 -5.78
CA PRO A 522 -3.68 17.73 -4.46
C PRO A 522 -2.57 18.33 -3.58
N ASP A 523 -2.78 18.38 -2.27
CA ASP A 523 -1.73 18.70 -1.32
C ASP A 523 -0.58 17.70 -1.44
N ASP A 524 0.66 18.19 -1.34
CA ASP A 524 1.83 17.31 -1.35
C ASP A 524 1.98 16.60 0.00
N VAL A 525 2.54 15.39 -0.04
CA VAL A 525 2.93 14.67 1.17
C VAL A 525 4.14 15.35 1.80
N GLU A 526 4.15 15.52 3.11
CA GLU A 526 5.33 16.04 3.83
C GLU A 526 6.51 15.09 3.64
N ILE A 527 7.59 15.60 3.04
CA ILE A 527 8.80 14.82 2.78
C ILE A 527 9.78 15.02 3.92
N ARG A 528 10.13 13.94 4.59
CA ARG A 528 11.12 13.89 5.66
C ARG A 528 12.30 13.04 5.23
N ASN A 529 13.49 13.57 5.40
CA ASN A 529 14.72 12.82 5.14
C ASN A 529 15.00 11.81 6.25
N ALA A 530 15.67 10.72 5.91
CA ALA A 530 16.22 9.80 6.88
C ALA A 530 17.26 10.52 7.75
N VAL A 531 17.26 10.20 9.04
CA VAL A 531 18.23 10.73 10.01
C VAL A 531 18.95 9.55 10.64
N TYR A 532 20.28 9.61 10.65
CA TYR A 532 21.14 8.65 11.32
C TYR A 532 21.89 9.34 12.45
N SER A 533 22.01 8.68 13.60
CA SER A 533 22.76 9.16 14.75
C SER A 533 24.06 8.39 14.89
N TYR A 534 25.18 9.10 14.88
CA TYR A 534 26.49 8.57 15.13
C TYR A 534 26.90 8.97 16.56
N ALA A 535 27.21 7.97 17.38
CA ALA A 535 27.52 8.13 18.81
C ALA A 535 28.89 7.51 19.12
N PHE A 536 29.76 8.28 19.76
CA PHE A 536 31.19 7.93 19.93
C PHE A 536 31.65 7.99 21.37
N GLU A 537 32.58 7.12 21.71
CA GLU A 537 33.46 7.14 22.89
C GLU A 537 34.80 7.77 22.56
N ASP A 538 35.36 8.58 23.44
CA ASP A 538 36.60 9.32 23.17
C ASP A 538 37.90 8.62 23.65
N ASN A 539 37.76 7.59 24.47
CA ASN A 539 38.92 6.93 25.11
C ASN A 539 39.65 5.92 24.22
N TYR A 540 39.20 5.69 22.99
CA TYR A 540 39.86 4.78 22.05
C TYR A 540 41.39 5.04 21.99
N PRO A 541 42.22 3.99 22.01
CA PRO A 541 41.92 2.57 22.06
C PRO A 541 41.73 2.03 23.48
N GLN A 542 41.68 2.87 24.50
CA GLN A 542 41.44 2.45 25.87
C GLN A 542 39.93 2.20 26.11
N ALA A 543 39.63 1.43 27.15
CA ALA A 543 38.26 1.24 27.57
C ALA A 543 37.62 2.55 28.04
N GLY A 544 36.41 2.81 27.65
CA GLY A 544 35.59 3.96 28.05
C GLY A 544 34.59 3.62 29.17
N ASP A 545 33.67 4.52 29.43
CA ASP A 545 32.52 4.29 30.32
C ASP A 545 31.28 3.80 29.56
N TYR A 546 31.35 3.75 28.24
CA TYR A 546 30.37 3.14 27.32
C TYR A 546 28.97 3.73 27.45
N ASP A 547 28.87 5.03 27.57
CA ASP A 547 27.65 5.79 27.49
C ASP A 547 27.40 6.39 26.08
N PHE A 548 28.40 6.32 25.19
CA PHE A 548 28.34 6.74 23.79
C PHE A 548 27.79 8.16 23.60
N ASN A 549 28.20 9.08 24.45
CA ASN A 549 27.77 10.47 24.44
C ASN A 549 28.89 11.49 24.31
N ASP A 550 30.16 11.05 24.20
CA ASP A 550 31.32 11.93 24.08
C ASP A 550 31.23 12.84 22.84
N ILE A 551 30.80 12.30 21.71
CA ILE A 551 30.31 13.05 20.56
C ILE A 551 29.10 12.33 19.99
N VAL A 552 27.99 13.07 19.84
CA VAL A 552 26.79 12.57 19.15
C VAL A 552 26.45 13.48 17.97
N LEU A 553 26.40 12.90 16.78
CA LEU A 553 26.03 13.59 15.55
C LEU A 553 24.70 13.03 15.03
N ASN A 554 23.75 13.92 14.71
CA ASN A 554 22.60 13.55 13.91
C ASN A 554 22.83 14.01 12.47
N VAL A 555 22.74 13.09 11.54
CA VAL A 555 22.97 13.35 10.12
C VAL A 555 21.69 13.14 9.33
N LYS A 556 21.19 14.18 8.68
CA LYS A 556 20.13 14.06 7.67
C LYS A 556 20.77 13.69 6.35
N LEU A 557 20.30 12.59 5.78
CA LEU A 557 20.80 12.06 4.51
C LEU A 557 19.88 12.48 3.35
N PRO A 558 20.43 12.70 2.14
CA PRO A 558 19.62 12.75 0.94
C PRO A 558 18.96 11.39 0.67
N ALA A 559 17.86 11.38 -0.06
CA ALA A 559 17.28 10.14 -0.56
C ALA A 559 18.26 9.46 -1.54
N ALA A 560 18.36 8.13 -1.47
CA ALA A 560 19.18 7.38 -2.41
C ALA A 560 18.74 7.58 -3.86
N GLY A 561 19.68 7.54 -4.80
CA GLY A 561 19.45 7.70 -6.23
C GLY A 561 20.69 7.40 -7.05
N ASN A 562 20.56 7.17 -8.36
CA ASN A 562 21.65 6.68 -9.21
C ASN A 562 22.39 7.77 -9.98
N ASP A 563 21.75 8.84 -10.39
CA ASP A 563 22.32 9.86 -11.26
C ASP A 563 22.43 11.23 -10.54
N VAL A 564 23.12 11.24 -9.40
CA VAL A 564 23.16 12.41 -8.52
C VAL A 564 24.48 13.16 -8.68
N LYS A 565 24.38 14.48 -8.91
CA LYS A 565 25.54 15.41 -8.98
C LYS A 565 25.67 16.32 -7.78
N GLU A 566 24.67 16.40 -6.92
CA GLU A 566 24.69 17.24 -5.73
C GLU A 566 24.32 16.40 -4.50
N LEU A 567 25.21 16.36 -3.52
CA LEU A 567 24.99 15.72 -2.24
C LEU A 567 24.82 16.78 -1.16
N LYS A 568 23.75 16.68 -0.38
CA LYS A 568 23.48 17.61 0.74
C LYS A 568 23.31 16.84 2.03
N TYR A 569 24.16 17.16 3.01
CA TYR A 569 24.08 16.61 4.35
C TYR A 569 23.83 17.74 5.34
N THR A 570 22.99 17.47 6.35
CA THR A 570 22.88 18.35 7.51
C THR A 570 23.36 17.59 8.73
N VAL A 571 24.36 18.11 9.41
CA VAL A 571 24.98 17.48 10.57
C VAL A 571 24.72 18.34 11.81
N ASP A 572 23.98 17.79 12.77
CA ASP A 572 23.72 18.40 14.08
C ASP A 572 24.67 17.79 15.11
N LEU A 573 25.51 18.57 15.77
CA LEU A 573 26.28 18.13 16.94
C LEU A 573 25.38 18.19 18.17
N ARG A 574 24.93 17.03 18.64
CA ARG A 574 23.91 16.88 19.70
C ARG A 574 24.51 16.89 21.09
N ALA A 575 25.66 16.25 21.28
CA ALA A 575 26.33 16.10 22.56
C ALA A 575 27.83 16.24 22.43
N VAL A 576 28.45 16.77 23.50
CA VAL A 576 29.89 16.77 23.76
C VAL A 576 30.10 16.35 25.21
N GLY A 577 30.25 15.04 25.47
CA GLY A 577 30.51 14.47 26.80
C GLY A 577 31.97 14.51 27.19
N ALA A 578 32.85 14.53 26.22
CA ALA A 578 34.30 14.57 26.45
C ALA A 578 34.80 15.92 26.95
N VAL A 579 35.82 15.91 27.77
CA VAL A 579 36.58 17.10 28.19
C VAL A 579 37.82 17.36 27.33
N LYS A 580 38.20 16.44 26.47
CA LYS A 580 39.33 16.61 25.55
C LYS A 580 38.91 17.28 24.23
N GLN A 581 39.91 17.72 23.48
CA GLN A 581 39.69 18.33 22.19
C GLN A 581 39.39 17.26 21.15
N LEU A 582 38.15 17.28 20.63
CA LEU A 582 37.68 16.37 19.61
C LEU A 582 37.22 17.12 18.39
N GLY A 583 37.62 16.66 17.22
CA GLY A 583 37.06 17.06 15.93
C GLY A 583 36.29 15.94 15.30
N ALA A 584 35.48 16.26 14.28
CA ALA A 584 34.80 15.27 13.48
C ALA A 584 35.03 15.49 11.98
N GLY A 585 35.02 14.41 11.22
CA GLY A 585 35.18 14.39 9.77
C GLY A 585 34.19 13.45 9.10
N LEU A 586 33.96 13.68 7.81
CA LEU A 586 33.26 12.79 6.92
C LEU A 586 34.22 12.31 5.84
N ARG A 587 34.46 11.01 5.77
CA ARG A 587 35.11 10.35 4.64
C ARG A 587 34.06 9.71 3.76
N ILE A 588 34.05 10.03 2.46
CA ILE A 588 33.15 9.42 1.51
C ILE A 588 33.97 8.44 0.66
N GLN A 589 33.72 7.16 0.88
CA GLN A 589 34.36 6.09 0.11
C GLN A 589 33.74 6.00 -1.29
N GLY A 590 34.55 5.65 -2.27
CA GLY A 590 34.12 5.53 -3.65
C GLY A 590 34.03 6.85 -4.45
N ILE A 591 34.21 7.99 -3.82
CA ILE A 591 34.35 9.30 -4.50
C ILE A 591 35.81 9.70 -4.56
N ASP A 592 36.37 9.73 -5.77
CA ASP A 592 37.69 10.33 -6.02
C ASP A 592 37.55 11.85 -6.02
N LYS A 593 38.49 12.54 -5.35
CA LYS A 593 38.58 14.02 -5.29
C LYS A 593 38.58 14.67 -6.67
N SER A 594 39.10 14.01 -7.70
CA SER A 594 39.08 14.51 -9.07
C SER A 594 37.68 14.70 -9.64
N ASN A 595 36.66 13.94 -9.12
CA ASN A 595 35.25 14.09 -9.48
C ASN A 595 34.57 15.23 -8.73
N VAL A 596 35.19 15.79 -7.69
CA VAL A 596 34.62 16.92 -6.94
C VAL A 596 34.76 18.20 -7.74
N GLU A 597 33.68 18.92 -7.97
CA GLU A 597 33.67 20.26 -8.52
C GLU A 597 33.80 21.29 -7.40
N GLU A 598 33.01 21.19 -6.35
CA GLU A 598 32.98 22.11 -5.23
C GLU A 598 32.53 21.39 -3.93
N VAL A 599 33.12 21.78 -2.80
CA VAL A 599 32.54 21.50 -1.45
C VAL A 599 32.31 22.85 -0.78
N SER A 600 31.06 23.14 -0.46
CA SER A 600 30.63 24.38 0.18
C SER A 600 29.81 24.08 1.44
N PHE A 601 29.65 25.10 2.29
CA PHE A 601 28.99 25.00 3.58
C PHE A 601 27.94 26.10 3.73
N GLY A 602 26.78 25.73 4.24
CA GLY A 602 25.69 26.66 4.56
C GLY A 602 25.71 27.06 6.04
N ALA A 603 24.68 26.68 6.78
CA ALA A 603 24.63 26.91 8.21
C ALA A 603 25.87 26.37 8.91
N GLY A 604 26.37 27.05 9.95
CA GLY A 604 27.54 26.62 10.74
C GLY A 604 28.91 26.82 10.09
N ALA A 605 29.00 27.31 8.84
CA ALA A 605 30.28 27.46 8.10
C ALA A 605 31.34 28.27 8.83
N THR A 606 30.96 29.38 9.47
CA THR A 606 31.88 30.26 10.20
C THR A 606 32.47 29.56 11.43
N GLN A 607 31.65 28.92 12.25
CA GLN A 607 32.08 28.18 13.44
C GLN A 607 32.97 27.00 13.02
N ARG A 608 32.62 26.28 11.95
CA ARG A 608 33.41 25.23 11.35
C ARG A 608 34.83 25.74 11.04
N THR A 609 34.93 26.76 10.19
CA THR A 609 36.24 27.29 9.72
C THR A 609 37.10 27.75 10.89
N ASN A 610 36.53 28.44 11.86
CA ASN A 610 37.27 28.88 13.03
C ASN A 610 37.74 27.73 13.92
N SER A 611 36.95 26.65 14.07
CA SER A 611 37.32 25.48 14.87
C SER A 611 38.46 24.68 14.26
N LEU A 612 38.67 24.75 12.93
CA LEU A 612 39.78 24.07 12.26
C LEU A 612 41.16 24.62 12.62
N ASN A 613 41.24 25.80 13.23
CA ASN A 613 42.47 26.32 13.79
C ASN A 613 43.03 25.46 14.95
N SER A 614 42.26 24.49 15.44
CA SER A 614 42.72 23.46 16.38
C SER A 614 43.89 22.61 15.86
N GLY A 615 44.03 22.48 14.56
CA GLY A 615 45.09 21.70 13.90
C GLY A 615 44.84 20.20 13.83
N ILE A 616 43.67 19.70 14.26
CA ILE A 616 43.30 18.29 14.11
C ILE A 616 43.04 17.94 12.63
N PHE A 617 42.40 18.85 11.90
CA PHE A 617 42.18 18.74 10.47
C PHE A 617 42.84 19.88 9.69
N GLU A 618 43.02 19.69 8.40
CA GLU A 618 43.43 20.78 7.51
C GLU A 618 42.35 21.88 7.50
N ASN A 619 42.74 23.15 7.54
CA ASN A 619 41.83 24.27 7.43
C ASN A 619 41.47 24.50 5.95
N ALA A 620 40.70 23.58 5.39
CA ALA A 620 40.29 23.54 4.00
C ALA A 620 38.83 23.01 3.88
N SER A 621 38.24 23.11 2.68
CA SER A 621 36.93 22.53 2.42
C SER A 621 36.94 21.00 2.51
N TYR A 622 38.01 20.40 2.04
CA TYR A 622 38.33 18.96 2.20
C TYR A 622 39.87 18.80 2.26
N GLU A 623 40.32 17.68 2.80
CA GLU A 623 41.74 17.41 2.99
C GLU A 623 42.49 17.18 1.68
N THR A 624 43.73 17.67 1.58
CA THR A 624 44.50 17.61 0.35
C THR A 624 45.24 16.29 0.17
N ASN A 625 45.60 15.60 1.25
CA ASN A 625 46.30 14.33 1.19
C ASN A 625 45.38 13.15 0.86
N GLY A 626 45.94 12.11 0.24
CA GLY A 626 45.18 10.92 -0.19
C GLY A 626 44.27 11.19 -1.40
N ASN A 627 43.60 10.17 -1.89
CA ASN A 627 42.67 10.24 -3.01
C ASN A 627 41.21 10.30 -2.59
N GLU A 628 40.93 9.84 -1.38
CA GLU A 628 39.55 9.82 -0.83
C GLU A 628 39.07 11.24 -0.48
N LEU A 629 37.81 11.48 -0.59
CA LEU A 629 37.17 12.73 -0.18
C LEU A 629 36.96 12.71 1.33
N VAL A 630 37.80 13.47 2.07
CA VAL A 630 37.68 13.67 3.51
C VAL A 630 37.30 15.12 3.79
N ILE A 631 36.17 15.35 4.40
CA ILE A 631 35.59 16.66 4.69
C ILE A 631 35.63 16.91 6.20
N PRO A 632 36.47 17.85 6.71
CA PRO A 632 36.39 18.26 8.10
C PRO A 632 35.06 18.90 8.45
N LEU A 633 34.33 18.39 9.42
CA LEU A 633 33.07 18.95 9.91
C LEU A 633 33.29 20.02 10.97
N PHE A 634 34.23 19.77 11.87
CA PHE A 634 34.78 20.72 12.83
C PHE A 634 36.08 20.19 13.41
N GLY A 635 36.95 21.09 13.84
CA GLY A 635 38.23 20.71 14.45
C GLY A 635 38.23 20.71 15.98
N ASP A 636 37.22 21.30 16.60
CA ASP A 636 37.02 21.32 18.05
C ASP A 636 35.52 21.47 18.37
N ALA A 637 34.96 20.45 18.98
CA ALA A 637 33.54 20.38 19.33
C ALA A 637 33.10 21.45 20.31
N HIS A 638 33.98 21.83 21.27
CA HIS A 638 33.67 22.91 22.21
C HIS A 638 33.71 24.28 21.55
N TYR A 639 34.64 24.46 20.61
CA TYR A 639 34.82 25.75 19.94
C TYR A 639 33.57 26.15 19.13
N VAL A 640 32.90 25.19 18.47
CA VAL A 640 31.69 25.51 17.71
C VAL A 640 30.52 25.95 18.58
N TYR A 641 30.56 25.63 19.87
CA TYR A 641 29.65 26.15 20.89
C TYR A 641 30.11 27.42 21.58
N GLY A 642 31.23 28.02 21.13
CA GLY A 642 31.79 29.28 21.66
C GLY A 642 32.72 29.14 22.84
N TYR A 643 33.10 27.92 23.26
CA TYR A 643 34.05 27.69 24.31
C TYR A 643 35.50 27.69 23.75
N THR A 644 36.39 28.51 24.32
CA THR A 644 37.74 28.66 23.86
C THR A 644 38.75 28.37 24.98
N GLY A 645 39.96 27.96 24.61
CA GLY A 645 41.05 27.69 25.55
C GLY A 645 40.82 26.43 26.38
N SER A 646 40.94 26.54 27.70
CA SER A 646 40.82 25.42 28.64
C SER A 646 39.37 25.17 29.13
N GLN A 647 38.42 25.96 28.67
CA GLN A 647 36.99 25.75 29.03
C GLN A 647 36.41 24.63 28.17
N ARG A 648 36.18 23.49 28.77
CA ARG A 648 35.65 22.29 28.10
C ARG A 648 34.52 21.65 28.94
N PRO A 649 33.35 22.30 29.04
CA PRO A 649 32.25 21.72 29.77
C PRO A 649 31.63 20.58 28.97
N MET A 650 31.10 19.60 29.67
CA MET A 650 30.23 18.61 29.05
C MET A 650 28.92 19.29 28.61
N LEU A 651 28.53 19.09 27.35
CA LEU A 651 27.38 19.76 26.75
C LEU A 651 26.30 18.72 26.39
N ASN A 652 25.07 18.95 26.83
CA ASN A 652 23.91 18.15 26.54
C ASN A 652 23.97 16.67 27.01
N THR A 653 24.77 16.37 28.05
CA THR A 653 24.91 14.99 28.59
C THR A 653 24.53 14.88 30.07
N GLY A 654 24.30 15.98 30.76
CA GLY A 654 24.26 15.99 32.23
C GLY A 654 23.03 15.42 32.91
N ASN A 655 21.85 15.57 32.35
CA ASN A 655 20.59 15.13 32.98
C ASN A 655 19.48 14.87 31.96
N ALA A 656 18.80 13.76 32.09
CA ALA A 656 17.69 13.35 31.22
C ALA A 656 16.51 14.37 31.17
N SER A 657 16.32 15.17 32.21
CA SER A 657 15.28 16.21 32.26
C SER A 657 15.74 17.60 31.81
N THR A 658 17.03 17.79 31.55
CA THR A 658 17.58 19.08 31.12
C THR A 658 17.28 19.26 29.64
N PRO A 659 16.62 20.34 29.20
CA PRO A 659 16.46 20.65 27.79
C PRO A 659 17.81 20.80 27.09
N LEU A 660 17.91 20.35 25.85
CA LEU A 660 19.09 20.59 25.03
C LEU A 660 19.25 22.09 24.78
N THR A 661 20.45 22.59 24.98
CA THR A 661 20.83 23.95 24.61
C THR A 661 21.00 24.07 23.08
N ASP A 662 21.32 25.26 22.60
CA ASP A 662 21.55 25.52 21.18
C ASP A 662 22.37 24.42 20.50
N ILE A 663 21.82 23.90 19.40
CA ILE A 663 22.48 22.81 18.63
C ILE A 663 23.30 23.44 17.51
N TYR A 664 24.58 23.08 17.46
CA TYR A 664 25.40 23.42 16.29
C TYR A 664 24.98 22.57 15.10
N THR A 665 24.52 23.24 14.03
CA THR A 665 24.11 22.61 12.77
C THR A 665 25.07 23.04 11.67
N LEU A 666 25.60 22.07 10.91
CA LEU A 666 26.43 22.28 9.74
C LEU A 666 25.73 21.74 8.49
N GLU A 667 25.56 22.59 7.48
CA GLU A 667 25.15 22.15 6.13
C GLU A 667 26.39 21.94 5.25
N VAL A 668 26.47 20.75 4.65
CA VAL A 668 27.55 20.34 3.74
C VAL A 668 26.96 20.11 2.36
N ASN A 669 27.43 20.84 1.35
CA ASN A 669 27.01 20.69 -0.05
C ASN A 669 28.21 20.27 -0.89
N ILE A 670 28.07 19.18 -1.64
CA ILE A 670 29.10 18.62 -2.52
C ILE A 670 28.57 18.61 -3.93
N LYS A 671 29.22 19.31 -4.85
CA LYS A 671 28.95 19.24 -6.28
C LYS A 671 29.96 18.35 -6.97
N LEU A 672 29.50 17.51 -7.86
CA LEU A 672 30.28 16.56 -8.62
C LEU A 672 30.25 16.88 -10.11
N LYS A 673 31.38 16.65 -10.79
CA LYS A 673 31.52 16.78 -12.24
C LYS A 673 30.71 15.73 -12.98
N ASN A 674 30.76 14.48 -12.50
CA ASN A 674 30.02 13.34 -13.02
C ASN A 674 29.04 12.84 -11.98
N ALA A 675 27.86 12.40 -12.42
CA ALA A 675 26.85 11.81 -11.56
C ALA A 675 27.33 10.48 -10.97
N ILE A 676 26.84 10.16 -9.81
CA ILE A 676 27.11 8.92 -9.07
C ILE A 676 25.82 8.40 -8.43
N SER A 677 25.83 7.15 -8.00
CA SER A 677 24.88 6.67 -7.00
C SER A 677 25.22 7.25 -5.63
N ILE A 678 24.21 7.60 -4.85
CA ILE A 678 24.44 8.16 -3.50
C ILE A 678 25.18 7.12 -2.63
N PRO A 679 26.28 7.49 -1.96
CA PRO A 679 27.01 6.57 -1.11
C PRO A 679 26.19 6.05 0.06
N SER A 680 26.32 4.77 0.35
CA SER A 680 25.61 4.05 1.40
C SER A 680 26.15 4.36 2.79
N VAL A 681 25.30 4.31 3.81
CA VAL A 681 25.69 4.39 5.23
C VAL A 681 26.49 3.15 5.64
N THR A 682 26.23 2.01 5.02
CA THR A 682 26.86 0.73 5.40
C THR A 682 28.31 0.60 4.92
N ASP A 683 28.64 1.19 3.77
CA ASP A 683 29.96 1.02 3.15
C ASP A 683 30.56 2.26 2.47
N GLY A 684 29.81 3.37 2.42
CA GLY A 684 30.22 4.58 1.70
C GLY A 684 30.40 5.82 2.56
N LEU A 685 29.59 6.01 3.61
CA LEU A 685 29.60 7.21 4.46
C LEU A 685 30.20 6.92 5.82
N ASP A 686 31.46 7.34 6.01
CA ASP A 686 32.19 7.15 7.24
C ASP A 686 32.29 8.48 8.01
N PHE A 687 31.36 8.70 8.93
CA PHE A 687 31.45 9.76 9.91
C PHE A 687 32.34 9.29 11.07
N PHE A 688 33.38 10.04 11.37
CA PHE A 688 34.36 9.67 12.38
C PHE A 688 34.72 10.86 13.25
N ILE A 689 35.25 10.59 14.45
CA ILE A 689 35.85 11.61 15.31
C ILE A 689 37.36 11.43 15.40
N ALA A 690 38.04 12.50 15.75
CA ALA A 690 39.49 12.49 15.86
C ALA A 690 40.00 13.39 16.97
N TYR A 691 41.16 12.98 17.53
CA TYR A 691 41.94 13.81 18.45
C TYR A 691 43.41 13.74 18.09
N GLN A 692 44.20 14.72 18.53
CA GLN A 692 45.60 14.74 18.25
C GLN A 692 46.35 13.92 19.29
N GLY A 693 46.78 12.73 18.89
CA GLY A 693 47.72 11.90 19.68
C GLY A 693 49.14 12.39 19.49
N GLY A 694 49.87 12.48 20.54
CA GLY A 694 51.22 13.03 20.80
C GLY A 694 52.31 13.11 19.75
N ALA A 695 52.22 12.70 18.50
CA ALA A 695 53.38 12.78 17.63
C ALA A 695 53.14 13.41 16.28
N GLN A 696 52.41 13.09 15.37
CA GLN A 696 52.33 13.72 14.04
C GLN A 696 51.02 13.46 13.26
N LYS A 697 50.31 12.42 13.59
CA LYS A 697 49.05 12.09 13.01
C LYS A 697 47.93 12.14 14.07
N ARG A 698 46.76 12.56 13.69
CA ARG A 698 45.59 12.46 14.56
C ARG A 698 45.20 11.00 14.74
N THR A 699 44.72 10.64 15.90
CA THR A 699 44.08 9.34 16.15
C THR A 699 42.62 9.45 15.75
N GLU A 700 42.13 8.52 14.95
CA GLU A 700 40.78 8.47 14.41
C GLU A 700 39.96 7.35 15.04
N ILE A 701 38.70 7.59 15.27
CA ILE A 701 37.71 6.64 15.82
C ILE A 701 36.57 6.52 14.81
N HIS A 702 36.45 5.34 14.22
CA HIS A 702 35.51 4.99 13.17
C HIS A 702 34.52 3.95 13.66
N LEU A 703 33.40 3.78 12.94
CA LEU A 703 32.58 2.59 13.07
C LEU A 703 33.36 1.33 12.69
N ASN A 704 33.06 0.17 13.29
CA ASN A 704 33.85 -1.04 13.11
C ASN A 704 33.97 -1.50 11.64
N GLN A 705 32.95 -1.26 10.79
CA GLN A 705 33.06 -1.56 9.37
C GLN A 705 34.06 -0.69 8.60
N PHE A 706 34.43 0.50 9.13
CA PHE A 706 35.41 1.40 8.52
C PHE A 706 36.77 1.31 9.26
N ASN A 707 37.44 0.20 9.15
CA ASN A 707 38.59 -0.16 9.95
C ASN A 707 39.95 0.33 9.42
N SER A 708 39.97 1.40 8.62
CA SER A 708 41.18 2.01 8.06
C SER A 708 41.22 3.51 8.33
N ALA A 709 42.36 4.03 8.73
CA ALA A 709 42.56 5.46 8.90
C ALA A 709 42.60 6.19 7.54
N THR A 710 42.26 7.50 7.56
CA THR A 710 42.48 8.39 6.43
C THR A 710 43.99 8.65 6.20
N ALA A 711 44.34 9.31 5.08
CA ALA A 711 45.76 9.63 4.78
C ALA A 711 46.44 10.47 5.87
N ASN A 712 45.70 11.33 6.57
CA ASN A 712 46.22 12.19 7.66
C ASN A 712 46.01 11.58 9.05
N GLY A 713 45.39 10.42 9.16
CA GLY A 713 45.04 9.77 10.40
C GLY A 713 45.85 8.52 10.70
N GLN A 714 45.65 8.02 11.90
CA GLN A 714 46.11 6.71 12.36
C GLN A 714 45.06 6.07 13.25
N LEU A 715 45.06 4.76 13.28
CA LEU A 715 44.35 3.95 14.27
C LEU A 715 45.32 3.59 15.41
N ALA A 716 44.85 2.77 16.35
CA ALA A 716 45.72 2.16 17.35
C ALA A 716 46.87 1.33 16.73
N ASP A 717 47.92 1.03 17.51
CA ASP A 717 48.99 0.16 17.08
C ASP A 717 48.45 -1.21 16.66
N LYS A 718 49.17 -1.85 15.73
CA LYS A 718 48.73 -3.12 15.13
C LYS A 718 48.40 -4.19 16.16
N GLU A 719 49.25 -4.35 17.17
CA GLU A 719 49.07 -5.34 18.22
C GLU A 719 47.79 -5.06 19.04
N VAL A 720 47.47 -3.80 19.30
CA VAL A 720 46.23 -3.37 19.98
C VAL A 720 45.02 -3.65 19.10
N LEU A 721 45.10 -3.37 17.80
CA LEU A 721 44.03 -3.65 16.85
C LEU A 721 43.69 -5.13 16.76
N GLU A 722 44.68 -6.02 16.82
CA GLU A 722 44.46 -7.47 16.84
C GLU A 722 43.71 -7.91 18.10
N VAL A 723 43.98 -7.30 19.25
CA VAL A 723 43.21 -7.57 20.48
C VAL A 723 41.79 -7.02 20.39
N ILE A 724 41.59 -5.79 19.89
CA ILE A 724 40.26 -5.20 19.68
C ILE A 724 39.39 -6.11 18.79
N LYS A 725 39.97 -6.57 17.67
CA LYS A 725 39.27 -7.50 16.78
C LYS A 725 38.93 -8.83 17.47
N ALA A 726 39.80 -9.36 18.29
CA ALA A 726 39.59 -10.63 18.98
C ALA A 726 38.48 -10.57 20.02
N VAL A 727 38.23 -9.40 20.63
CA VAL A 727 37.15 -9.19 21.60
C VAL A 727 35.91 -8.54 20.96
N ASN A 728 36.02 -8.07 19.74
CA ASN A 728 35.00 -7.35 18.96
C ASN A 728 34.34 -6.18 19.72
N ASN A 729 35.15 -5.40 20.48
CA ASN A 729 34.61 -4.18 21.11
C ASN A 729 34.42 -3.05 20.10
N THR A 730 33.54 -2.11 20.43
CA THR A 730 33.29 -0.90 19.63
C THR A 730 33.40 0.37 20.46
N TRP A 731 33.82 1.47 19.83
CA TRP A 731 33.83 2.85 20.35
C TRP A 731 32.93 3.79 19.57
N ALA A 732 32.15 3.24 18.63
CA ALA A 732 31.23 4.01 17.82
C ALA A 732 29.99 3.18 17.45
N LEU A 733 28.83 3.82 17.43
CA LEU A 733 27.58 3.23 17.02
C LEU A 733 26.90 4.14 15.99
N CYS A 734 26.25 3.54 15.00
CA CYS A 734 25.37 4.24 14.06
C CYS A 734 23.95 3.70 14.20
N VAL A 735 23.03 4.57 14.64
CA VAL A 735 21.61 4.21 14.84
C VAL A 735 20.79 4.85 13.71
N PRO A 736 19.94 4.09 12.98
CA PRO A 736 19.20 4.59 11.81
C PRO A 736 17.97 5.44 12.18
N GLU A 737 18.09 6.20 13.26
CA GLU A 737 17.09 7.14 13.78
C GLU A 737 17.74 8.23 14.61
N LYS A 738 16.94 9.16 15.13
CA LYS A 738 17.36 10.06 16.20
C LYS A 738 17.55 9.24 17.49
N PHE A 739 18.78 9.07 17.89
CA PHE A 739 19.15 8.29 19.05
C PHE A 739 19.06 9.09 20.35
N ALA A 740 18.22 8.66 21.28
CA ALA A 740 18.18 9.20 22.62
C ALA A 740 19.36 8.68 23.43
N TYR A 741 20.54 9.26 23.23
CA TYR A 741 21.78 8.79 23.83
C TYR A 741 21.75 8.84 25.38
N PRO A 742 22.47 7.92 26.07
CA PRO A 742 22.54 7.89 27.52
C PRO A 742 23.05 9.20 28.13
N THR A 743 22.63 9.50 29.35
CA THR A 743 23.21 10.63 30.10
C THR A 743 24.60 10.26 30.63
N GLU A 744 25.40 11.26 30.91
CA GLU A 744 26.75 11.14 31.45
C GLU A 744 26.87 10.08 32.55
N THR A 745 27.88 9.22 32.45
CA THR A 745 28.12 8.06 33.32
C THR A 745 27.00 6.99 33.36
N THR A 746 26.07 7.03 32.46
CA THR A 746 25.04 6.00 32.32
C THR A 746 25.43 5.00 31.25
N VAL A 747 25.96 3.89 31.64
CA VAL A 747 26.32 2.80 30.72
C VAL A 747 25.16 2.43 29.84
N ILE A 748 25.37 2.22 28.54
CA ILE A 748 24.33 1.97 27.52
C ILE A 748 23.39 0.82 27.89
N THR A 749 23.87 -0.26 28.51
CA THR A 749 23.03 -1.37 28.97
C THR A 749 22.03 -0.99 30.08
N ASN A 750 22.30 0.09 30.81
CA ASN A 750 21.39 0.62 31.81
C ASN A 750 20.28 1.51 31.17
N ALA A 751 20.57 2.14 30.05
CA ALA A 751 19.63 2.96 29.30
C ALA A 751 18.74 2.11 28.37
N TYR A 752 19.33 1.06 27.80
CA TYR A 752 18.72 0.19 26.79
C TYR A 752 18.78 -1.27 27.20
N SER A 753 17.69 -1.82 27.70
CA SER A 753 17.66 -3.19 28.28
C SER A 753 17.93 -4.30 27.27
N LYS A 754 17.64 -4.08 25.97
CA LYS A 754 17.86 -5.05 24.91
C LYS A 754 19.24 -4.92 24.23
N PHE A 755 20.04 -3.91 24.59
CA PHE A 755 21.36 -3.72 23.97
C PHE A 755 22.30 -4.90 24.21
N ALA A 756 22.30 -5.46 25.43
CA ALA A 756 23.16 -6.59 25.76
C ALA A 756 22.81 -7.86 24.97
N ASP A 757 21.51 -8.10 24.79
CA ASP A 757 21.04 -9.26 24.02
C ASP A 757 21.41 -9.11 22.52
N TRP A 758 21.28 -7.88 21.98
CA TRP A 758 21.71 -7.59 20.61
C TRP A 758 23.23 -7.71 20.45
N ALA A 759 24.03 -7.18 21.35
CA ALA A 759 25.50 -7.28 21.27
C ALA A 759 26.01 -8.73 21.39
N HIS A 760 25.22 -9.59 22.04
CA HIS A 760 25.50 -11.02 22.15
C HIS A 760 25.14 -11.80 20.87
N ASP A 761 24.07 -11.41 20.19
CA ASP A 761 23.60 -11.94 18.90
C ASP A 761 23.02 -10.81 18.05
N GLN A 762 23.86 -10.24 17.17
CA GLN A 762 23.50 -9.06 16.37
C GLN A 762 22.42 -9.33 15.31
N SER A 763 21.98 -10.58 15.15
CA SER A 763 20.84 -10.94 14.32
C SER A 763 19.48 -10.74 15.02
N THR A 764 19.48 -10.55 16.35
CA THR A 764 18.27 -10.40 17.17
C THR A 764 18.22 -9.00 17.79
N ASN A 765 17.01 -8.59 18.22
CA ASN A 765 16.79 -7.28 18.86
C ASN A 765 17.41 -6.09 18.07
N THR A 766 17.42 -6.15 16.76
CA THR A 766 17.94 -5.10 15.87
C THR A 766 17.23 -3.75 16.02
N ASP A 767 16.16 -3.71 16.79
CA ASP A 767 15.38 -2.54 17.19
C ASP A 767 15.60 -2.10 18.65
N TRP A 768 16.68 -2.57 19.29
CA TRP A 768 16.95 -2.34 20.72
C TRP A 768 16.85 -0.87 21.13
N TYR A 769 17.20 0.05 20.25
CA TYR A 769 17.18 1.50 20.47
C TYR A 769 15.77 2.09 20.62
N ASN A 770 14.72 1.33 20.27
CA ASN A 770 13.32 1.70 20.50
C ASN A 770 12.86 1.40 21.94
N THR A 771 13.60 0.59 22.72
CA THR A 771 13.25 0.20 24.09
C THR A 771 14.12 0.95 25.10
N VAL A 772 13.73 2.16 25.45
CA VAL A 772 14.53 3.10 26.22
C VAL A 772 14.04 3.30 27.66
N SER A 773 14.97 3.47 28.61
CA SER A 773 14.68 3.97 29.98
C SER A 773 14.72 5.50 29.97
N SER A 774 13.55 6.13 29.87
CA SER A 774 13.39 7.58 29.59
C SER A 774 14.04 8.54 30.61
N ASN A 775 14.38 8.06 31.82
CA ASN A 775 15.08 8.83 32.86
C ASN A 775 16.59 8.71 32.81
N LYS A 776 17.14 7.93 31.88
CA LYS A 776 18.56 7.64 31.73
C LYS A 776 19.14 8.10 30.38
N VAL A 777 18.32 8.75 29.57
CA VAL A 777 18.71 9.26 28.26
C VAL A 777 18.34 10.72 28.09
N MET A 778 19.08 11.41 27.25
CA MET A 778 18.74 12.76 26.85
C MET A 778 17.53 12.78 25.91
N LYS A 779 16.63 13.75 26.10
CA LYS A 779 15.43 13.90 25.26
C LYS A 779 15.72 14.84 24.08
N TYR A 780 15.04 14.59 22.98
CA TYR A 780 15.06 15.46 21.80
C TYR A 780 14.12 16.66 21.97
#